data_1ccc2626880c17cd642a615204de4c7e
#
_entry.id   1ccc2626880c17cd642a615204de4c7e
#
_cell.length_a   1.000
_cell.length_b   1.000
_cell.length_c   1.000
_cell.angle_alpha   90.00
_cell.angle_beta   90.00
_cell.angle_gamma   90.00
#
_symmetry.space_group_name_H-M   'P 1'
#
loop_
_entity.id
_entity.type
_entity.pdbx_description
1 polymer ?
#
loop_
_entity_poly.entity_id
_entity_poly.type
_entity_poly.pdbx_seq_one_letter_code
_entity_poly.pdbx_strand_id
1 'polypeptide(L)'
;PEHLHLTVRFEDEEHETCCAGCQAVAQSIIDAGLGNYYKQRTADAEKSELPPPEVLSQLKLYDLPEVQADFVEVGAGDEREAVLMLGGITCAACVWLIEQQLLRMKGVVRVDLNYSTHRCRVVWDSAHIELSDILLKIRQTGYTAAPYDAQKIEVQAQKERKQFIVRLAVAGLGMMQTMMFALPTYFYGGDIEPLYLEILHWGGFLMVLPVVFYSALPFYRGAWRDWKNRRVGMDTPIAIAIVMTFIAGIYSLATNAGQGMYFESIAMLLFFLLGGRFMEQIARRKAGDAAERLVKLVPAFCHRLPSYPESEVIEEAAVVRLNIGDTIVVKPGEVIPVDGTVLSGESEVNEAMLTGESLPIVKRPSEKVTAGTLNTSSPLIIRTDHTGGNTRLSHIVKLLDRALAQKPRAAELAEKYASSFVFGELLLAIPVFIGWAWYADAHTALWITVALLVITCPCALSLATPTALAASTGALAKDGILISGKQSLETLAQIDDVVFDKTGTLTKGQLSVSRMLSAGRLNEVQALAVAQALEQQSEHPIARAILNHTLLDGPVSALDVKVQQRVNRIGHGVSAQIELDGKTQVWALGKAAFVSEIAGNLPETFAHIDHTGGIIFLGNQSGFQTAFLLEDQIKDSAAEMLQNLKQHGIRLHLLSGDRQAAVAQVAQELGLDAYCAEATPEYKLAYVENLQKQGRKVMMIGDGINDAPVLAQADVSAAVATSADVARDGADVVLLNDDLNVLPVMMEQARRTHQIIRQNLTWASAYNLVAVPLAVFGYVTPWIAALGMSFSSLLVLGNALRLLKTKKAV
;
A
#
# COMPACT_ATOMS: atom_id res chain seq x y z
N PRO A 1 32.59 42.58 -3.45
CA PRO A 1 32.94 41.92 -4.70
C PRO A 1 32.10 42.52 -5.82
N GLU A 2 32.43 43.74 -6.13
CA GLU A 2 31.95 44.53 -7.24
C GLU A 2 32.83 44.20 -8.43
N HIS A 3 32.23 43.94 -9.60
CA HIS A 3 32.83 43.79 -10.92
C HIS A 3 33.05 42.34 -11.48
N LEU A 4 32.07 41.45 -11.32
CA LEU A 4 31.92 40.35 -12.28
C LEU A 4 30.61 40.62 -13.05
N HIS A 5 30.72 41.18 -14.28
CA HIS A 5 29.60 41.22 -15.22
C HIS A 5 29.31 39.77 -15.67
N LEU A 6 28.38 39.11 -14.99
CA LEU A 6 27.93 37.77 -15.30
C LEU A 6 26.74 37.91 -16.24
N THR A 7 26.90 37.60 -17.53
CA THR A 7 25.86 37.68 -18.55
C THR A 7 25.45 36.32 -19.02
N VAL A 8 24.20 36.19 -19.47
CA VAL A 8 23.64 35.00 -20.13
C VAL A 8 23.07 35.47 -21.47
N ARG A 9 23.37 34.73 -22.54
CA ARG A 9 22.92 35.06 -23.88
C ARG A 9 21.62 34.35 -24.21
N PHE A 10 20.59 35.12 -24.56
CA PHE A 10 19.26 34.62 -24.95
C PHE A 10 18.74 35.39 -26.17
N GLU A 11 18.41 34.68 -27.28
CA GLU A 11 17.96 35.27 -28.56
C GLU A 11 18.83 36.43 -29.10
N ASP A 12 20.15 36.26 -29.04
CA ASP A 12 21.18 37.24 -29.46
C ASP A 12 21.30 38.50 -28.60
N GLU A 13 20.60 38.57 -27.46
CA GLU A 13 20.79 39.63 -26.45
C GLU A 13 21.50 39.08 -25.21
N GLU A 14 22.39 39.91 -24.64
CA GLU A 14 23.10 39.63 -23.36
C GLU A 14 22.31 40.20 -22.20
N HIS A 15 21.92 39.35 -21.28
CA HIS A 15 21.19 39.75 -20.05
C HIS A 15 22.08 39.58 -18.83
N GLU A 16 22.22 40.67 -18.03
CA GLU A 16 23.01 40.64 -16.81
C GLU A 16 22.35 39.79 -15.72
N THR A 17 23.16 39.05 -14.97
CA THR A 17 22.72 38.25 -13.83
C THR A 17 23.36 38.73 -12.53
N CYS A 18 22.65 38.68 -11.43
CA CYS A 18 23.06 39.20 -10.13
C CYS A 18 24.15 38.38 -9.42
N CYS A 19 24.34 37.10 -9.79
CA CYS A 19 25.39 36.24 -9.23
C CYS A 19 25.63 35.00 -10.13
N ALA A 20 26.71 34.27 -9.90
CA ALA A 20 27.05 33.05 -10.63
C ALA A 20 25.98 31.96 -10.52
N GLY A 21 25.25 31.87 -9.38
CA GLY A 21 24.11 30.96 -9.23
C GLY A 21 22.94 31.31 -10.14
N CYS A 22 22.62 32.61 -10.28
CA CYS A 22 21.59 33.06 -11.21
C CYS A 22 21.99 32.90 -12.66
N GLN A 23 23.28 33.04 -13.00
CA GLN A 23 23.82 32.76 -14.31
C GLN A 23 23.64 31.28 -14.66
N ALA A 24 24.04 30.38 -13.76
CA ALA A 24 23.92 28.91 -13.98
C ALA A 24 22.47 28.48 -14.13
N VAL A 25 21.54 29.02 -13.33
CA VAL A 25 20.11 28.75 -13.43
C VAL A 25 19.53 29.29 -14.75
N ALA A 26 19.89 30.52 -15.14
CA ALA A 26 19.44 31.12 -16.37
C ALA A 26 19.96 30.34 -17.60
N GLN A 27 21.22 29.95 -17.59
CA GLN A 27 21.82 29.15 -18.64
C GLN A 27 21.15 27.78 -18.74
N SER A 28 20.91 27.12 -17.61
CA SER A 28 20.22 25.81 -17.55
C SER A 28 18.78 25.90 -18.11
N ILE A 29 18.06 26.99 -17.91
CA ILE A 29 16.72 27.20 -18.44
C ILE A 29 16.78 27.42 -19.97
N ILE A 30 17.78 28.14 -20.45
CA ILE A 30 17.99 28.40 -21.89
C ILE A 30 18.40 27.11 -22.61
N ASP A 31 19.36 26.36 -22.05
CA ASP A 31 19.86 25.10 -22.58
C ASP A 31 18.77 24.03 -22.63
N ALA A 32 17.83 24.08 -21.70
CA ALA A 32 16.63 23.22 -21.68
C ALA A 32 15.55 23.63 -22.72
N GLY A 33 15.80 24.63 -23.58
CA GLY A 33 14.83 25.10 -24.59
C GLY A 33 13.62 25.85 -23.99
N LEU A 34 13.69 26.26 -22.71
CA LEU A 34 12.60 26.91 -21.98
C LEU A 34 12.75 28.45 -21.96
N GLY A 35 13.51 29.04 -22.90
CA GLY A 35 13.76 30.48 -23.01
C GLY A 35 12.50 31.34 -23.02
N ASN A 36 11.36 30.82 -23.50
CA ASN A 36 10.07 31.51 -23.41
C ASN A 36 9.65 31.86 -21.95
N TYR A 37 10.25 31.25 -20.96
CA TYR A 37 10.11 31.62 -19.54
C TYR A 37 10.49 33.10 -19.31
N TYR A 38 11.57 33.59 -19.95
CA TYR A 38 12.03 34.98 -19.78
C TYR A 38 11.14 36.00 -20.52
N LYS A 39 10.46 35.61 -21.62
CA LYS A 39 9.48 36.46 -22.32
C LYS A 39 8.19 36.69 -21.53
N GLN A 40 7.83 35.75 -20.68
CA GLN A 40 6.58 35.82 -19.90
C GLN A 40 6.81 36.28 -18.45
N ARG A 41 8.05 36.60 -18.10
CA ARG A 41 8.43 37.03 -16.75
C ARG A 41 8.09 38.53 -16.55
N THR A 42 7.19 38.80 -15.62
CA THR A 42 6.73 40.15 -15.29
C THR A 42 7.41 40.78 -14.05
N ALA A 43 8.27 40.03 -13.36
CA ALA A 43 9.00 40.52 -12.17
C ALA A 43 10.33 39.80 -12.02
N ASP A 44 11.32 40.48 -11.39
CA ASP A 44 12.61 39.91 -11.06
C ASP A 44 12.45 38.78 -10.02
N ALA A 45 13.24 37.71 -10.16
CA ALA A 45 13.24 36.65 -9.18
C ALA A 45 13.78 37.18 -7.85
N GLU A 46 13.03 36.98 -6.75
CA GLU A 46 13.65 37.05 -5.43
C GLU A 46 14.82 36.07 -5.38
N LYS A 47 15.95 36.50 -4.77
CA LYS A 47 17.12 35.65 -4.58
C LYS A 47 16.66 34.32 -4.00
N SER A 48 16.75 33.22 -4.77
CA SER A 48 16.62 31.89 -4.21
C SER A 48 17.81 31.72 -3.26
N GLU A 49 17.61 31.82 -1.98
CA GLU A 49 18.59 31.40 -1.00
C GLU A 49 18.87 29.92 -1.24
N LEU A 50 20.09 29.62 -1.67
CA LEU A 50 20.62 28.27 -1.60
C LEU A 50 20.41 27.80 -0.16
N PRO A 51 19.91 26.58 0.07
CA PRO A 51 19.75 26.09 1.42
C PRO A 51 21.11 26.21 2.15
N PRO A 52 21.10 26.56 3.46
CA PRO A 52 22.33 26.72 4.22
C PRO A 52 23.27 25.52 4.01
N PRO A 53 24.60 25.73 3.99
CA PRO A 53 25.59 24.65 3.77
C PRO A 53 25.37 23.45 4.70
N GLU A 54 24.87 23.67 5.91
CA GLU A 54 24.51 22.63 6.88
C GLU A 54 23.38 21.71 6.39
N VAL A 55 22.43 22.22 5.64
CA VAL A 55 21.32 21.45 5.09
C VAL A 55 21.78 20.60 3.91
N LEU A 56 22.66 21.13 3.06
CA LEU A 56 23.25 20.38 1.94
C LEU A 56 24.10 19.22 2.45
N SER A 57 24.89 19.45 3.51
CA SER A 57 25.70 18.39 4.13
C SER A 57 24.83 17.31 4.77
N GLN A 58 23.70 17.66 5.37
CA GLN A 58 22.74 16.68 5.92
C GLN A 58 22.06 15.84 4.82
N LEU A 59 21.71 16.46 3.68
CA LEU A 59 21.11 15.71 2.56
C LEU A 59 22.10 14.72 1.93
N LYS A 60 23.38 15.07 1.82
CA LYS A 60 24.41 14.18 1.30
C LYS A 60 24.66 12.93 2.16
N LEU A 61 24.30 12.95 3.43
CA LEU A 61 24.34 11.74 4.27
C LEU A 61 23.43 10.63 3.77
N TYR A 62 22.37 10.99 3.05
CA TYR A 62 21.45 9.99 2.45
C TYR A 62 22.01 9.32 1.20
N ASP A 63 23.14 9.78 0.67
CA ASP A 63 23.83 9.14 -0.46
C ASP A 63 24.80 8.04 -0.01
N LEU A 64 25.07 7.93 1.30
CA LEU A 64 25.95 6.90 1.85
C LEU A 64 25.29 5.52 1.70
N PRO A 65 26.00 4.51 1.13
CA PRO A 65 25.45 3.16 0.93
C PRO A 65 24.93 2.52 2.23
N GLU A 66 25.60 2.78 3.35
CA GLU A 66 25.22 2.27 4.68
C GLU A 66 23.86 2.85 5.14
N VAL A 67 23.57 4.10 4.77
CA VAL A 67 22.30 4.77 5.10
C VAL A 67 21.21 4.35 4.12
N GLN A 68 21.54 4.12 2.86
CA GLN A 68 20.59 3.68 1.83
C GLN A 68 20.13 2.25 2.01
N ALA A 69 20.96 1.38 2.59
CA ALA A 69 20.67 -0.05 2.78
C ALA A 69 19.33 -0.32 3.47
N ASP A 70 18.86 0.59 4.33
CA ASP A 70 17.63 0.42 5.11
C ASP A 70 16.35 0.78 4.36
N PHE A 71 16.43 1.61 3.28
CA PHE A 71 15.21 2.18 2.65
C PHE A 71 15.30 2.35 1.12
N VAL A 72 16.45 2.06 0.49
CA VAL A 72 16.61 2.06 -0.96
C VAL A 72 16.66 0.62 -1.46
N GLU A 73 15.83 0.31 -2.44
CA GLU A 73 15.85 -0.97 -3.13
C GLU A 73 16.68 -0.87 -4.41
N VAL A 74 17.45 -1.92 -4.68
CA VAL A 74 18.26 -2.06 -5.87
C VAL A 74 17.43 -2.79 -6.93
N GLY A 75 17.13 -2.11 -8.04
CA GLY A 75 16.47 -2.69 -9.20
C GLY A 75 17.42 -3.37 -10.17
N ALA A 76 17.00 -3.56 -11.42
CA ALA A 76 17.84 -4.10 -12.47
C ALA A 76 18.90 -3.06 -12.91
N GLY A 77 20.18 -3.42 -12.86
CA GLY A 77 21.28 -2.52 -13.22
C GLY A 77 21.50 -1.39 -12.20
N ASP A 78 21.55 -0.14 -12.68
CA ASP A 78 21.78 1.05 -11.86
C ASP A 78 20.48 1.69 -11.33
N GLU A 79 19.34 1.07 -11.58
CA GLU A 79 18.06 1.55 -11.04
C GLU A 79 18.00 1.38 -9.52
N ARG A 80 17.53 2.43 -8.87
CA ARG A 80 17.28 2.49 -7.43
C ARG A 80 15.84 2.94 -7.18
N GLU A 81 15.24 2.43 -6.13
CA GLU A 81 13.88 2.80 -5.70
C GLU A 81 13.85 3.16 -4.23
N ALA A 82 13.15 4.24 -3.89
CA ALA A 82 12.87 4.60 -2.50
C ALA A 82 11.45 5.11 -2.31
N VAL A 83 10.90 4.86 -1.12
CA VAL A 83 9.66 5.49 -0.68
C VAL A 83 10.01 6.63 0.28
N LEU A 84 9.66 7.85 -0.13
CA LEU A 84 9.88 9.08 0.63
C LEU A 84 8.57 9.53 1.27
N MET A 85 8.66 10.06 2.47
CA MET A 85 7.55 10.74 3.12
C MET A 85 7.64 12.24 2.86
N LEU A 86 6.56 12.84 2.37
CA LEU A 86 6.52 14.25 2.04
C LEU A 86 5.71 15.04 3.08
N GLY A 87 6.26 16.18 3.51
CA GLY A 87 5.58 17.13 4.38
C GLY A 87 5.12 18.38 3.63
N GLY A 88 4.03 18.99 4.12
CA GLY A 88 3.50 20.23 3.57
C GLY A 88 2.53 20.05 2.39
N ILE A 89 2.13 18.82 2.05
CA ILE A 89 1.12 18.55 1.03
C ILE A 89 -0.27 18.83 1.61
N THR A 90 -0.98 19.79 1.01
CA THR A 90 -2.32 20.20 1.46
C THR A 90 -3.42 19.94 0.44
N CYS A 91 -3.06 19.68 -0.82
CA CYS A 91 -4.03 19.42 -1.89
C CYS A 91 -3.42 18.57 -3.01
N ALA A 92 -4.28 18.05 -3.85
CA ALA A 92 -3.90 17.22 -4.99
C ALA A 92 -3.03 17.95 -6.03
N ALA A 93 -3.19 19.27 -6.19
CA ALA A 93 -2.33 20.08 -7.06
C ALA A 93 -0.87 20.08 -6.60
N CYS A 94 -0.62 19.93 -5.29
CA CYS A 94 0.72 19.79 -4.72
C CYS A 94 1.42 18.51 -5.21
N VAL A 95 0.66 17.42 -5.25
CA VAL A 95 1.12 16.09 -5.71
C VAL A 95 1.62 16.18 -7.15
N TRP A 96 0.76 16.64 -8.05
CA TRP A 96 1.11 16.77 -9.44
C TRP A 96 2.33 17.69 -9.67
N LEU A 97 2.44 18.78 -8.90
CA LEU A 97 3.58 19.69 -9.03
C LEU A 97 4.89 18.98 -8.70
N ILE A 98 4.94 18.24 -7.59
CA ILE A 98 6.13 17.50 -7.17
C ILE A 98 6.48 16.43 -8.21
N GLU A 99 5.49 15.63 -8.65
CA GLU A 99 5.68 14.62 -9.68
C GLU A 99 6.28 15.21 -10.96
N GLN A 100 5.71 16.32 -11.47
CA GLN A 100 6.20 16.97 -12.69
C GLN A 100 7.59 17.57 -12.54
N GLN A 101 7.93 18.12 -11.37
CA GLN A 101 9.26 18.67 -11.13
C GLN A 101 10.32 17.58 -11.02
N LEU A 102 9.99 16.44 -10.43
CA LEU A 102 10.90 15.30 -10.33
C LEU A 102 11.06 14.58 -11.66
N LEU A 103 9.98 14.34 -12.41
CA LEU A 103 10.04 13.70 -13.74
C LEU A 103 10.83 14.50 -14.79
N ARG A 104 11.04 15.82 -14.57
CA ARG A 104 11.91 16.66 -15.41
C ARG A 104 13.38 16.52 -15.10
N MET A 105 13.73 15.88 -13.98
CA MET A 105 15.13 15.66 -13.63
C MET A 105 15.71 14.51 -14.49
N LYS A 106 16.87 14.73 -15.07
CA LYS A 106 17.56 13.69 -15.85
C LYS A 106 18.01 12.59 -14.89
N GLY A 107 17.64 11.36 -15.17
CA GLY A 107 17.93 10.21 -14.29
C GLY A 107 16.74 9.77 -13.42
N VAL A 108 15.68 10.56 -13.28
CA VAL A 108 14.43 10.09 -12.64
C VAL A 108 13.60 9.35 -13.66
N VAL A 109 13.32 8.07 -13.37
CA VAL A 109 12.58 7.15 -14.27
C VAL A 109 11.08 7.23 -13.98
N ARG A 110 10.71 7.20 -12.70
CA ARG A 110 9.30 7.14 -12.29
C ARG A 110 9.09 7.82 -10.93
N VAL A 111 7.95 8.49 -10.82
CA VAL A 111 7.49 9.12 -9.57
C VAL A 111 6.01 8.82 -9.39
N ASP A 112 5.65 8.24 -8.26
CA ASP A 112 4.28 8.00 -7.85
C ASP A 112 4.06 8.61 -6.46
N LEU A 113 3.19 9.60 -6.34
CA LEU A 113 2.92 10.29 -5.07
C LEU A 113 1.45 10.13 -4.66
N ASN A 114 1.22 9.53 -3.52
CA ASN A 114 -0.12 9.37 -2.97
C ASN A 114 -0.46 10.54 -2.02
N TYR A 115 -1.49 11.29 -2.40
CA TYR A 115 -2.00 12.42 -1.62
C TYR A 115 -2.48 12.03 -0.22
N SER A 116 -3.14 10.86 -0.08
CA SER A 116 -3.76 10.45 1.18
C SER A 116 -2.76 9.99 2.23
N THR A 117 -1.67 9.36 1.78
CA THR A 117 -0.63 8.82 2.66
C THR A 117 0.61 9.70 2.73
N HIS A 118 0.71 10.73 1.86
CA HIS A 118 1.90 11.58 1.69
C HIS A 118 3.17 10.80 1.32
N ARG A 119 3.04 9.59 0.80
CA ARG A 119 4.15 8.75 0.36
C ARG A 119 4.45 8.99 -1.11
N CYS A 120 5.72 9.16 -1.41
CA CYS A 120 6.25 9.35 -2.75
C CYS A 120 7.22 8.21 -3.07
N ARG A 121 6.86 7.37 -4.00
CA ARG A 121 7.74 6.37 -4.58
C ARG A 121 8.51 7.01 -5.71
N VAL A 122 9.84 6.99 -5.63
CA VAL A 122 10.72 7.52 -6.67
C VAL A 122 11.62 6.39 -7.15
N VAL A 123 11.68 6.21 -8.48
CA VAL A 123 12.62 5.31 -9.15
C VAL A 123 13.57 6.17 -9.96
N TRP A 124 14.86 5.97 -9.76
CA TRP A 124 15.91 6.74 -10.46
C TRP A 124 17.09 5.87 -10.86
N ASP A 125 17.84 6.36 -11.83
CA ASP A 125 19.10 5.79 -12.27
C ASP A 125 20.25 6.41 -11.47
N SER A 126 20.88 5.63 -10.61
CA SER A 126 21.98 6.07 -9.74
C SER A 126 23.27 6.43 -10.50
N ALA A 127 23.40 6.03 -11.77
CA ALA A 127 24.50 6.49 -12.62
C ALA A 127 24.36 7.97 -13.05
N HIS A 128 23.14 8.54 -12.95
CA HIS A 128 22.85 9.89 -13.44
C HIS A 128 22.48 10.88 -12.33
N ILE A 129 21.91 10.43 -11.21
CA ILE A 129 21.38 11.28 -10.14
C ILE A 129 21.45 10.59 -8.78
N GLU A 130 21.80 11.35 -7.74
CA GLU A 130 21.81 10.87 -6.36
C GLU A 130 20.51 11.20 -5.62
N LEU A 131 20.24 10.47 -4.54
CA LEU A 131 19.05 10.68 -3.73
C LEU A 131 18.99 12.08 -3.11
N SER A 132 20.15 12.62 -2.71
CA SER A 132 20.24 13.99 -2.17
C SER A 132 19.75 15.05 -3.14
N ASP A 133 19.96 14.87 -4.45
CA ASP A 133 19.49 15.80 -5.48
C ASP A 133 17.97 15.78 -5.60
N ILE A 134 17.37 14.58 -5.50
CA ILE A 134 15.91 14.40 -5.50
C ILE A 134 15.29 15.10 -4.28
N LEU A 135 15.85 14.89 -3.08
CA LEU A 135 15.42 15.51 -1.85
C LEU A 135 15.57 17.04 -1.89
N LEU A 136 16.68 17.52 -2.47
CA LEU A 136 16.94 18.95 -2.68
C LEU A 136 15.89 19.56 -3.62
N LYS A 137 15.55 18.88 -4.72
CA LYS A 137 14.55 19.35 -5.69
C LYS A 137 13.17 19.47 -5.05
N ILE A 138 12.75 18.48 -4.25
CA ILE A 138 11.49 18.53 -3.51
C ILE A 138 11.48 19.75 -2.57
N ARG A 139 12.59 20.01 -1.88
CA ARG A 139 12.71 21.17 -0.98
C ARG A 139 12.67 22.49 -1.73
N GLN A 140 13.30 22.60 -2.89
CA GLN A 140 13.24 23.79 -3.76
C GLN A 140 11.83 24.08 -4.26
N THR A 141 10.97 23.07 -4.41
CA THR A 141 9.56 23.23 -4.75
C THR A 141 8.67 23.64 -3.56
N GLY A 142 9.26 23.83 -2.36
CA GLY A 142 8.56 24.29 -1.17
C GLY A 142 7.97 23.20 -0.29
N TYR A 143 8.43 21.95 -0.45
CA TYR A 143 8.00 20.79 0.35
C TYR A 143 9.17 20.18 1.10
N THR A 144 8.89 19.37 2.11
CA THR A 144 9.91 18.58 2.80
C THR A 144 9.79 17.12 2.42
N ALA A 145 10.92 16.45 2.28
CA ALA A 145 10.98 15.01 2.05
C ALA A 145 12.01 14.38 2.98
N ALA A 146 11.72 13.20 3.45
CA ALA A 146 12.65 12.35 4.17
C ALA A 146 12.36 10.89 3.82
N PRO A 147 13.37 9.99 3.86
CA PRO A 147 13.14 8.56 3.83
C PRO A 147 12.14 8.16 4.92
N TYR A 148 11.41 7.08 4.67
CA TYR A 148 10.39 6.62 5.60
C TYR A 148 11.04 6.19 6.91
N ASP A 149 10.86 7.00 7.96
CA ASP A 149 11.26 6.72 9.35
C ASP A 149 10.03 6.94 10.24
N ALA A 150 9.45 5.85 10.71
CA ALA A 150 8.21 5.88 11.46
C ALA A 150 8.29 6.76 12.74
N GLN A 151 9.43 6.81 13.41
CA GLN A 151 9.58 7.60 14.64
C GLN A 151 9.66 9.10 14.36
N LYS A 152 10.45 9.51 13.36
CA LYS A 152 10.56 10.93 12.98
C LYS A 152 9.24 11.49 12.45
N ILE A 153 8.50 10.67 11.71
CA ILE A 153 7.19 11.02 11.15
C ILE A 153 6.18 11.25 12.28
N GLU A 154 6.16 10.40 13.29
CA GLU A 154 5.22 10.56 14.40
C GLU A 154 5.48 11.85 15.18
N VAL A 155 6.74 12.18 15.44
CA VAL A 155 7.13 13.45 16.09
C VAL A 155 6.73 14.67 15.26
N GLN A 156 6.97 14.64 13.96
CA GLN A 156 6.57 15.74 13.06
C GLN A 156 5.05 15.86 12.96
N ALA A 157 4.35 14.73 12.83
CA ALA A 157 2.89 14.69 12.79
C ALA A 157 2.24 15.20 14.09
N GLN A 158 2.82 14.88 15.24
CA GLN A 158 2.39 15.42 16.53
C GLN A 158 2.60 16.94 16.61
N LYS A 159 3.74 17.46 16.10
CA LYS A 159 4.04 18.88 16.04
C LYS A 159 3.05 19.63 15.13
N GLU A 160 2.78 19.10 13.95
CA GLU A 160 1.79 19.66 13.02
C GLU A 160 0.38 19.66 13.61
N ARG A 161 -0.03 18.54 14.24
CA ARG A 161 -1.31 18.44 14.96
C ARG A 161 -1.42 19.49 16.07
N LYS A 162 -0.37 19.66 16.89
CA LYS A 162 -0.36 20.66 17.96
C LYS A 162 -0.52 22.07 17.40
N GLN A 163 0.21 22.41 16.32
CA GLN A 163 0.08 23.71 15.66
C GLN A 163 -1.34 23.92 15.10
N PHE A 164 -1.93 22.85 14.52
CA PHE A 164 -3.28 22.92 13.99
C PHE A 164 -4.33 23.15 15.08
N ILE A 165 -4.23 22.44 16.21
CA ILE A 165 -5.11 22.63 17.38
C ILE A 165 -5.00 24.04 17.93
N VAL A 166 -3.78 24.60 18.03
CA VAL A 166 -3.58 25.98 18.51
C VAL A 166 -4.25 26.98 17.56
N ARG A 167 -4.11 26.81 16.23
CA ARG A 167 -4.79 27.67 15.25
C ARG A 167 -6.31 27.59 15.35
N LEU A 168 -6.85 26.37 15.53
CA LEU A 168 -8.28 26.14 15.71
C LEU A 168 -8.79 26.79 17.00
N ALA A 169 -8.01 26.68 18.08
CA ALA A 169 -8.35 27.32 19.37
C ALA A 169 -8.34 28.85 19.26
N VAL A 170 -7.34 29.44 18.60
CA VAL A 170 -7.29 30.89 18.35
C VAL A 170 -8.48 31.34 17.50
N ALA A 171 -8.84 30.55 16.44
CA ALA A 171 -10.01 30.87 15.63
C ALA A 171 -11.32 30.75 16.43
N GLY A 172 -11.46 29.75 17.30
CA GLY A 172 -12.64 29.57 18.16
C GLY A 172 -12.79 30.66 19.22
N LEU A 173 -11.69 31.00 19.88
CA LEU A 173 -11.69 32.13 20.83
C LEU A 173 -11.99 33.44 20.13
N GLY A 174 -11.35 33.70 18.98
CA GLY A 174 -11.63 34.90 18.18
C GLY A 174 -13.09 34.94 17.71
N MET A 175 -13.67 33.82 17.24
CA MET A 175 -15.07 33.72 16.88
C MET A 175 -15.99 34.08 18.05
N MET A 176 -15.74 33.50 19.24
CA MET A 176 -16.54 33.78 20.44
C MET A 176 -16.46 35.25 20.84
N GLN A 177 -15.26 35.84 20.80
CA GLN A 177 -15.08 37.24 21.19
C GLN A 177 -15.66 38.20 20.14
N THR A 178 -15.39 38.01 18.85
CA THR A 178 -15.98 38.85 17.79
C THR A 178 -17.49 38.79 17.79
N MET A 179 -18.06 37.59 18.05
CA MET A 179 -19.54 37.45 18.16
C MET A 179 -20.12 38.15 19.37
N MET A 180 -19.38 38.16 20.51
CA MET A 180 -19.78 38.92 21.69
C MET A 180 -19.85 40.44 21.41
N PHE A 181 -18.91 40.99 20.63
CA PHE A 181 -18.96 42.38 20.20
C PHE A 181 -20.04 42.68 19.15
N ALA A 182 -20.37 41.69 18.28
CA ALA A 182 -21.37 41.87 17.25
C ALA A 182 -22.79 41.65 17.77
N LEU A 183 -23.00 40.84 18.83
CA LEU A 183 -24.34 40.46 19.32
C LEU A 183 -25.23 41.67 19.69
N PRO A 184 -24.74 42.72 20.40
CA PRO A 184 -25.53 43.91 20.71
C PRO A 184 -26.04 44.62 19.44
N THR A 185 -25.24 44.67 18.36
CA THR A 185 -25.64 45.33 17.10
C THR A 185 -26.78 44.62 16.39
N TYR A 186 -26.93 43.27 16.58
CA TYR A 186 -28.06 42.51 16.04
C TYR A 186 -29.36 42.72 16.81
N PHE A 187 -29.27 42.92 18.14
CA PHE A 187 -30.48 43.02 18.98
C PHE A 187 -30.95 44.46 19.16
N TYR A 188 -30.05 45.42 19.20
CA TYR A 188 -30.39 46.83 19.54
C TYR A 188 -30.20 47.80 18.34
N GLY A 189 -29.71 47.31 17.19
CA GLY A 189 -29.68 48.02 15.91
C GLY A 189 -29.39 49.52 15.97
N GLY A 190 -30.41 50.32 15.67
CA GLY A 190 -30.31 51.78 15.62
C GLY A 190 -30.38 52.50 16.99
N ASP A 191 -30.62 51.78 18.12
CA ASP A 191 -30.78 52.37 19.45
C ASP A 191 -29.46 52.45 20.23
N ILE A 192 -28.32 51.99 19.65
CA ILE A 192 -26.99 52.08 20.28
C ILE A 192 -26.38 53.46 20.04
N GLU A 193 -25.97 54.12 21.13
CA GLU A 193 -25.26 55.42 21.05
C GLU A 193 -23.96 55.27 20.18
N PRO A 194 -23.68 56.21 19.28
CA PRO A 194 -22.57 56.12 18.33
C PRO A 194 -21.20 55.76 18.92
N LEU A 195 -20.91 56.31 20.15
CA LEU A 195 -19.69 55.99 20.87
C LEU A 195 -19.57 54.49 21.24
N TYR A 196 -20.63 53.89 21.75
CA TYR A 196 -20.58 52.47 22.11
C TYR A 196 -20.52 51.59 20.87
N LEU A 197 -21.18 51.99 19.79
CA LEU A 197 -21.12 51.30 18.51
C LEU A 197 -19.67 51.28 17.97
N GLU A 198 -18.97 52.43 18.06
CA GLU A 198 -17.57 52.51 17.64
C GLU A 198 -16.65 51.63 18.50
N ILE A 199 -16.86 51.59 19.83
CA ILE A 199 -16.10 50.71 20.74
C ILE A 199 -16.33 49.25 20.40
N LEU A 200 -17.60 48.82 20.13
CA LEU A 200 -17.92 47.44 19.71
C LEU A 200 -17.21 47.08 18.40
N HIS A 201 -17.17 47.98 17.47
CA HIS A 201 -16.54 47.84 16.18
C HIS A 201 -15.03 47.69 16.27
N TRP A 202 -14.34 48.54 17.01
CA TRP A 202 -12.91 48.44 17.26
C TRP A 202 -12.54 47.21 18.08
N GLY A 203 -13.40 46.80 19.03
CA GLY A 203 -13.26 45.56 19.78
C GLY A 203 -13.31 44.32 18.87
N GLY A 204 -14.29 44.27 17.98
CA GLY A 204 -14.40 43.22 16.97
C GLY A 204 -13.18 43.16 16.03
N PHE A 205 -12.72 44.32 15.54
CA PHE A 205 -11.53 44.40 14.72
C PHE A 205 -10.28 43.87 15.43
N LEU A 206 -10.02 44.31 16.68
CA LEU A 206 -8.86 43.84 17.43
C LEU A 206 -8.86 42.33 17.65
N MET A 207 -10.05 41.76 17.94
CA MET A 207 -10.20 40.32 18.19
C MET A 207 -10.06 39.48 16.94
N VAL A 208 -10.37 39.99 15.75
CA VAL A 208 -10.23 39.24 14.50
C VAL A 208 -8.78 39.20 13.99
N LEU A 209 -7.92 40.13 14.38
CA LEU A 209 -6.52 40.20 13.91
C LEU A 209 -5.74 38.89 14.12
N PRO A 210 -5.74 38.27 15.33
CA PRO A 210 -5.06 36.99 15.52
C PRO A 210 -5.65 35.88 14.62
N VAL A 211 -6.95 35.92 14.35
CA VAL A 211 -7.61 34.92 13.51
C VAL A 211 -7.16 35.06 12.05
N VAL A 212 -7.14 36.29 11.51
CA VAL A 212 -6.76 36.57 10.12
C VAL A 212 -5.26 36.36 9.88
N PHE A 213 -4.39 36.79 10.80
CA PHE A 213 -2.94 36.73 10.58
C PHE A 213 -2.27 35.44 11.05
N TYR A 214 -2.86 34.73 12.03
CA TYR A 214 -2.27 33.48 12.54
C TYR A 214 -3.08 32.25 12.14
N SER A 215 -4.40 32.25 12.36
CA SER A 215 -5.21 31.05 12.05
C SER A 215 -5.39 30.84 10.55
N ALA A 216 -5.51 31.93 9.75
CA ALA A 216 -5.65 31.84 8.29
C ALA A 216 -4.33 31.57 7.55
N LEU A 217 -3.18 31.57 8.22
CA LEU A 217 -1.86 31.42 7.61
C LEU A 217 -1.70 30.19 6.68
N PRO A 218 -2.30 29.01 6.97
CA PRO A 218 -2.24 27.88 6.05
C PRO A 218 -2.86 28.18 4.69
N PHE A 219 -3.97 28.90 4.64
CA PHE A 219 -4.66 29.27 3.40
C PHE A 219 -3.83 30.26 2.57
N TYR A 220 -3.23 31.25 3.22
CA TYR A 220 -2.36 32.21 2.53
C TYR A 220 -1.11 31.54 1.96
N ARG A 221 -0.46 30.65 2.74
CA ARG A 221 0.70 29.91 2.27
C ARG A 221 0.35 28.96 1.12
N GLY A 222 -0.83 28.33 1.17
CA GLY A 222 -1.34 27.52 0.10
C GLY A 222 -1.58 28.33 -1.18
N ALA A 223 -2.34 29.40 -1.09
CA ALA A 223 -2.64 30.29 -2.21
C ALA A 223 -1.37 30.92 -2.82
N TRP A 224 -0.43 31.38 -1.98
CA TRP A 224 0.84 31.91 -2.44
C TRP A 224 1.68 30.89 -3.18
N ARG A 225 1.75 29.67 -2.67
CA ARG A 225 2.44 28.55 -3.31
C ARG A 225 1.82 28.19 -4.65
N ASP A 226 0.48 28.14 -4.73
CA ASP A 226 -0.26 27.83 -5.94
C ASP A 226 -0.02 28.93 -6.99
N TRP A 227 -0.06 30.19 -6.60
CA TRP A 227 0.24 31.34 -7.46
C TRP A 227 1.68 31.33 -7.98
N LYS A 228 2.66 31.08 -7.08
CA LYS A 228 4.08 30.93 -7.46
C LYS A 228 4.28 29.84 -8.51
N ASN A 229 3.47 28.77 -8.45
CA ASN A 229 3.52 27.67 -9.37
C ASN A 229 2.55 27.82 -10.58
N ARG A 230 2.01 29.04 -10.80
CA ARG A 230 1.07 29.39 -11.89
C ARG A 230 -0.14 28.48 -11.96
N ARG A 231 -0.72 28.13 -10.81
CA ARG A 231 -1.89 27.28 -10.66
C ARG A 231 -2.90 27.89 -9.74
N VAL A 232 -4.14 27.43 -9.90
CA VAL A 232 -5.23 27.75 -9.00
C VAL A 232 -5.54 26.50 -8.20
N GLY A 233 -5.19 26.53 -6.91
CA GLY A 233 -5.51 25.47 -5.96
C GLY A 233 -6.72 25.82 -5.11
N MET A 234 -7.11 24.86 -4.26
CA MET A 234 -8.31 24.98 -3.40
C MET A 234 -8.19 26.09 -2.33
N ASP A 235 -6.97 26.50 -1.97
CA ASP A 235 -6.73 27.53 -0.96
C ASP A 235 -6.88 28.94 -1.52
N THR A 236 -6.79 29.10 -2.86
CA THR A 236 -6.81 30.41 -3.53
C THR A 236 -8.17 31.11 -3.38
N PRO A 237 -9.34 30.49 -3.68
CA PRO A 237 -10.64 31.13 -3.48
C PRO A 237 -10.89 31.52 -2.02
N ILE A 238 -10.50 30.65 -1.08
CA ILE A 238 -10.66 30.87 0.37
C ILE A 238 -9.79 32.06 0.82
N ALA A 239 -8.53 32.13 0.40
CA ALA A 239 -7.62 33.25 0.72
C ALA A 239 -8.16 34.57 0.16
N ILE A 240 -8.67 34.57 -1.09
CA ILE A 240 -9.31 35.74 -1.70
C ILE A 240 -10.54 36.16 -0.88
N ALA A 241 -11.42 35.24 -0.53
CA ALA A 241 -12.61 35.49 0.28
C ALA A 241 -12.28 36.15 1.61
N ILE A 242 -11.27 35.62 2.35
CA ILE A 242 -10.82 36.17 3.64
C ILE A 242 -10.27 37.58 3.47
N VAL A 243 -9.40 37.80 2.49
CA VAL A 243 -8.78 39.10 2.23
C VAL A 243 -9.82 40.15 1.81
N MET A 244 -10.71 39.78 0.87
CA MET A 244 -11.81 40.69 0.42
C MET A 244 -12.71 41.10 1.58
N THR A 245 -13.15 40.12 2.41
CA THR A 245 -14.01 40.41 3.56
C THR A 245 -13.31 41.22 4.62
N PHE A 246 -12.00 41.00 4.87
CA PHE A 246 -11.21 41.75 5.81
C PHE A 246 -10.99 43.22 5.38
N ILE A 247 -10.66 43.45 4.09
CA ILE A 247 -10.53 44.79 3.49
C ILE A 247 -11.88 45.53 3.56
N ALA A 248 -12.99 44.85 3.23
CA ALA A 248 -14.31 45.46 3.33
C ALA A 248 -14.69 45.85 4.78
N GLY A 249 -14.32 45.00 5.76
CA GLY A 249 -14.49 45.31 7.18
C GLY A 249 -13.69 46.55 7.61
N ILE A 250 -12.42 46.69 7.17
CA ILE A 250 -11.60 47.88 7.43
C ILE A 250 -12.19 49.11 6.77
N TYR A 251 -12.66 49.01 5.52
CA TYR A 251 -13.31 50.13 4.81
C TYR A 251 -14.58 50.59 5.53
N SER A 252 -15.44 49.67 5.95
CA SER A 252 -16.64 49.95 6.74
C SER A 252 -16.32 50.63 8.07
N LEU A 253 -15.25 50.16 8.76
CA LEU A 253 -14.78 50.75 9.99
C LEU A 253 -14.26 52.19 9.79
N ALA A 254 -13.50 52.46 8.70
CA ALA A 254 -12.87 53.72 8.41
C ALA A 254 -13.88 54.82 7.93
N THR A 255 -14.95 54.39 7.24
CA THR A 255 -15.96 55.28 6.67
C THR A 255 -17.15 55.54 7.58
N ASN A 256 -17.23 54.86 8.75
CA ASN A 256 -18.39 54.86 9.64
C ASN A 256 -19.71 54.60 8.87
N ALA A 257 -19.68 53.74 7.87
CA ALA A 257 -20.75 53.57 6.91
C ALA A 257 -22.05 52.95 7.49
N GLY A 258 -22.10 52.72 8.82
CA GLY A 258 -23.31 52.21 9.51
C GLY A 258 -23.76 50.78 9.08
N GLN A 259 -23.08 50.20 8.11
CA GLN A 259 -23.38 48.90 7.58
C GLN A 259 -22.50 47.87 8.30
N GLY A 260 -23.09 46.70 8.59
CA GLY A 260 -22.58 45.67 9.47
C GLY A 260 -21.10 45.31 9.29
N MET A 261 -20.45 45.03 10.39
CA MET A 261 -19.05 44.61 10.40
C MET A 261 -18.96 43.13 10.12
N TYR A 262 -17.97 42.75 9.31
CA TYR A 262 -17.79 41.40 8.83
C TYR A 262 -16.82 40.58 9.67
N PHE A 263 -16.35 41.12 10.83
CA PHE A 263 -15.27 40.49 11.59
C PHE A 263 -15.68 39.18 12.26
N GLU A 264 -16.92 39.12 12.78
CA GLU A 264 -17.49 37.86 13.30
C GLU A 264 -17.63 36.80 12.21
N SER A 265 -18.02 37.21 11.02
CA SER A 265 -18.22 36.30 9.89
C SER A 265 -16.90 35.72 9.37
N ILE A 266 -15.82 36.52 9.35
CA ILE A 266 -14.47 36.03 9.04
C ILE A 266 -14.03 35.00 10.08
N ALA A 267 -14.24 35.30 11.37
CA ALA A 267 -13.85 34.41 12.44
C ALA A 267 -14.64 33.08 12.42
N MET A 268 -15.96 33.16 12.19
CA MET A 268 -16.83 31.97 11.99
C MET A 268 -16.39 31.15 10.79
N LEU A 269 -16.17 31.81 9.64
CA LEU A 269 -15.72 31.17 8.42
C LEU A 269 -14.41 30.38 8.67
N LEU A 270 -13.42 31.04 9.25
CA LEU A 270 -12.13 30.40 9.55
C LEU A 270 -12.23 29.27 10.56
N PHE A 271 -13.03 29.44 11.61
CA PHE A 271 -13.26 28.40 12.61
C PHE A 271 -13.88 27.13 11.98
N PHE A 272 -14.94 27.29 11.19
CA PHE A 272 -15.60 26.14 10.54
C PHE A 272 -14.71 25.48 9.47
N LEU A 273 -13.98 26.27 8.69
CA LEU A 273 -13.05 25.74 7.69
C LEU A 273 -11.89 24.96 8.35
N LEU A 274 -11.28 25.51 9.40
CA LEU A 274 -10.24 24.81 10.14
C LEU A 274 -10.79 23.58 10.86
N GLY A 275 -11.99 23.69 11.47
CA GLY A 275 -12.66 22.57 12.12
C GLY A 275 -12.92 21.41 11.14
N GLY A 276 -13.50 21.72 9.98
CA GLY A 276 -13.72 20.75 8.91
C GLY A 276 -12.41 20.07 8.46
N ARG A 277 -11.36 20.85 8.20
CA ARG A 277 -10.03 20.29 7.83
C ARG A 277 -9.40 19.45 8.95
N PHE A 278 -9.61 19.82 10.21
CA PHE A 278 -9.11 19.03 11.33
C PHE A 278 -9.79 17.66 11.42
N MET A 279 -11.11 17.64 11.29
CA MET A 279 -11.88 16.38 11.27
C MET A 279 -11.49 15.50 10.07
N GLU A 280 -11.30 16.12 8.90
CA GLU A 280 -10.80 15.46 7.70
C GLU A 280 -9.41 14.82 7.93
N GLN A 281 -8.48 15.55 8.55
CA GLN A 281 -7.15 15.03 8.85
C GLN A 281 -7.18 13.83 9.80
N ILE A 282 -8.03 13.88 10.85
CA ILE A 282 -8.20 12.76 11.79
C ILE A 282 -8.70 11.50 11.07
N ALA A 283 -9.73 11.66 10.25
CA ALA A 283 -10.35 10.50 9.62
C ALA A 283 -9.49 9.92 8.49
N ARG A 284 -8.73 10.75 7.77
CA ARG A 284 -7.73 10.31 6.79
C ARG A 284 -6.63 9.47 7.46
N ARG A 285 -6.13 9.90 8.62
CA ARG A 285 -5.15 9.11 9.39
C ARG A 285 -5.71 7.73 9.76
N LYS A 286 -6.94 7.67 10.27
CA LYS A 286 -7.58 6.37 10.58
C LYS A 286 -7.65 5.43 9.37
N ALA A 287 -7.80 5.95 8.17
CA ALA A 287 -7.81 5.15 6.95
C ALA A 287 -6.40 4.62 6.57
N GLY A 288 -5.33 5.34 6.90
CA GLY A 288 -3.93 4.97 6.60
C GLY A 288 -3.19 4.17 7.68
N ASP A 289 -3.71 4.12 8.92
CA ASP A 289 -3.01 3.59 10.11
C ASP A 289 -2.66 2.08 10.05
N ALA A 290 -3.22 1.32 9.12
CA ALA A 290 -3.01 -0.14 9.05
C ALA A 290 -1.53 -0.49 8.76
N ALA A 291 -0.86 0.26 7.89
CA ALA A 291 0.54 0.05 7.55
C ALA A 291 1.49 0.40 8.71
N GLU A 292 1.22 1.50 9.42
CA GLU A 292 2.04 1.92 10.55
C GLU A 292 2.04 0.90 11.71
N ARG A 293 0.95 0.16 11.87
CA ARG A 293 0.85 -0.87 12.91
C ARG A 293 1.79 -2.03 12.67
N LEU A 294 1.98 -2.47 11.43
CA LEU A 294 2.88 -3.57 11.09
C LEU A 294 4.36 -3.22 11.35
N VAL A 295 4.76 -1.98 11.05
CA VAL A 295 6.13 -1.50 11.31
C VAL A 295 6.46 -1.49 12.81
N LYS A 296 5.47 -1.19 13.67
CA LYS A 296 5.64 -1.10 15.12
C LYS A 296 5.70 -2.48 15.83
N LEU A 297 5.54 -3.59 15.10
CA LEU A 297 5.57 -4.93 15.69
C LEU A 297 6.96 -5.38 16.11
N VAL A 298 8.03 -4.93 15.45
CA VAL A 298 9.39 -5.35 15.80
C VAL A 298 9.87 -4.63 17.04
N PRO A 299 10.30 -5.34 18.11
CA PRO A 299 10.85 -4.73 19.31
C PRO A 299 12.21 -4.10 19.02
N ALA A 300 12.59 -3.06 19.77
CA ALA A 300 13.88 -2.40 19.63
C ALA A 300 15.04 -3.23 20.24
N PHE A 301 14.76 -4.08 21.22
CA PHE A 301 15.71 -4.89 21.96
C PHE A 301 15.28 -6.35 21.97
N CYS A 302 16.25 -7.24 22.11
CA CYS A 302 16.08 -8.69 22.22
C CYS A 302 17.08 -9.30 23.20
N HIS A 303 16.85 -10.54 23.54
CA HIS A 303 17.70 -11.33 24.43
C HIS A 303 18.62 -12.23 23.60
N ARG A 304 19.89 -11.85 23.45
CA ARG A 304 20.90 -12.62 22.70
C ARG A 304 21.61 -13.64 23.60
N LEU A 305 21.95 -14.78 23.02
CA LEU A 305 22.76 -15.85 23.65
C LEU A 305 24.09 -15.99 22.88
N PRO A 306 25.15 -15.23 23.27
CA PRO A 306 26.36 -15.12 22.45
C PRO A 306 27.16 -16.45 22.35
N SER A 307 27.04 -17.32 23.36
CA SER A 307 27.83 -18.56 23.46
C SER A 307 26.96 -19.81 23.51
N TYR A 308 25.77 -19.79 22.96
CA TYR A 308 24.91 -20.97 22.87
C TYR A 308 25.47 -21.98 21.85
N PRO A 309 25.50 -23.33 22.13
CA PRO A 309 24.92 -24.03 23.29
C PRO A 309 25.82 -24.14 24.54
N GLU A 310 27.02 -23.61 24.55
CA GLU A 310 28.01 -23.75 25.62
C GLU A 310 27.61 -22.99 26.89
N SER A 311 26.86 -21.88 26.73
CA SER A 311 26.38 -21.05 27.83
C SER A 311 25.01 -20.44 27.49
N GLU A 312 24.11 -20.39 28.49
CA GLU A 312 22.78 -19.74 28.39
C GLU A 312 22.78 -18.32 29.00
N VAL A 313 23.92 -17.65 29.07
CA VAL A 313 23.99 -16.27 29.56
C VAL A 313 23.30 -15.36 28.56
N ILE A 314 22.28 -14.65 29.06
CA ILE A 314 21.47 -13.73 28.28
C ILE A 314 22.12 -12.34 28.30
N GLU A 315 22.31 -11.77 27.14
CA GLU A 315 22.73 -10.38 26.90
C GLU A 315 21.60 -9.61 26.25
N GLU A 316 21.27 -8.42 26.78
CA GLU A 316 20.31 -7.54 26.12
C GLU A 316 20.99 -6.82 24.95
N ALA A 317 20.48 -7.02 23.74
CA ALA A 317 21.03 -6.46 22.51
C ALA A 317 19.98 -5.69 21.73
N ALA A 318 20.41 -4.63 21.02
CA ALA A 318 19.54 -3.96 20.07
C ALA A 318 19.33 -4.85 18.83
N VAL A 319 18.08 -5.02 18.40
CA VAL A 319 17.73 -5.87 17.25
C VAL A 319 18.49 -5.47 15.97
N VAL A 320 18.74 -4.18 15.76
CA VAL A 320 19.54 -3.66 14.63
C VAL A 320 20.99 -4.12 14.61
N ARG A 321 21.52 -4.68 15.73
CA ARG A 321 22.90 -5.18 15.82
C ARG A 321 23.00 -6.70 15.67
N LEU A 322 21.87 -7.39 15.49
CA LEU A 322 21.88 -8.82 15.24
C LEU A 322 22.44 -9.15 13.86
N ASN A 323 23.25 -10.19 13.81
CA ASN A 323 23.78 -10.73 12.56
C ASN A 323 23.13 -12.10 12.27
N ILE A 324 23.20 -12.50 11.01
CA ILE A 324 22.79 -13.85 10.59
C ILE A 324 23.66 -14.86 11.33
N GLY A 325 23.03 -15.88 11.92
CA GLY A 325 23.67 -16.89 12.75
C GLY A 325 23.67 -16.59 14.25
N ASP A 326 23.35 -15.36 14.67
CA ASP A 326 23.20 -15.07 16.11
C ASP A 326 22.04 -15.89 16.70
N THR A 327 22.21 -16.32 17.94
CA THR A 327 21.17 -17.04 18.69
C THR A 327 20.49 -16.11 19.67
N ILE A 328 19.16 -16.14 19.71
CA ILE A 328 18.33 -15.34 20.61
C ILE A 328 17.37 -16.23 21.39
N VAL A 329 16.96 -15.77 22.57
CA VAL A 329 15.86 -16.38 23.33
C VAL A 329 14.65 -15.42 23.31
N VAL A 330 13.47 -15.97 23.01
CA VAL A 330 12.21 -15.24 23.01
C VAL A 330 11.30 -15.87 24.06
N LYS A 331 10.95 -15.09 25.08
CA LYS A 331 10.11 -15.52 26.19
C LYS A 331 8.62 -15.48 25.83
N PRO A 332 7.75 -16.20 26.56
CA PRO A 332 6.30 -16.05 26.41
C PRO A 332 5.84 -14.61 26.60
N GLY A 333 4.98 -14.13 25.70
CA GLY A 333 4.51 -12.74 25.66
C GLY A 333 5.44 -11.78 24.93
N GLU A 334 6.59 -12.23 24.43
CA GLU A 334 7.51 -11.41 23.64
C GLU A 334 7.26 -11.62 22.13
N VAL A 335 7.51 -10.55 21.36
CA VAL A 335 7.46 -10.59 19.91
C VAL A 335 8.81 -11.09 19.37
N ILE A 336 8.77 -11.98 18.39
CA ILE A 336 9.94 -12.51 17.71
C ILE A 336 10.55 -11.39 16.86
N PRO A 337 11.83 -11.00 17.09
CA PRO A 337 12.42 -9.81 16.45
C PRO A 337 12.98 -10.04 15.05
N VAL A 338 13.22 -11.29 14.66
CA VAL A 338 13.93 -11.69 13.42
C VAL A 338 13.26 -12.91 12.78
N ASP A 339 13.53 -13.14 11.50
CA ASP A 339 13.20 -14.45 10.91
C ASP A 339 14.30 -15.44 11.28
N GLY A 340 13.90 -16.64 11.69
CA GLY A 340 14.86 -17.63 12.17
C GLY A 340 14.32 -19.04 12.23
N THR A 341 15.20 -19.94 12.68
CA THR A 341 14.89 -21.36 12.88
C THR A 341 14.97 -21.70 14.37
N VAL A 342 13.97 -22.38 14.88
CA VAL A 342 13.94 -22.83 16.28
C VAL A 342 15.03 -23.88 16.50
N LEU A 343 15.95 -23.63 17.40
CA LEU A 343 16.98 -24.57 17.83
C LEU A 343 16.52 -25.45 18.98
N SER A 344 15.80 -24.85 19.96
CA SER A 344 15.33 -25.53 21.15
C SER A 344 14.05 -24.90 21.67
N GLY A 345 13.21 -25.69 22.31
CA GLY A 345 11.91 -25.29 22.84
C GLY A 345 10.75 -25.72 21.92
N GLU A 346 9.57 -25.83 22.53
CA GLU A 346 8.28 -26.03 21.83
C GLU A 346 7.30 -25.02 22.39
N SER A 347 6.70 -24.19 21.51
CA SER A 347 5.77 -23.14 21.92
C SER A 347 4.73 -22.87 20.84
N GLU A 348 3.62 -22.31 21.27
CA GLU A 348 2.63 -21.73 20.35
C GLU A 348 3.03 -20.31 19.97
N VAL A 349 2.97 -20.02 18.67
CA VAL A 349 3.28 -18.71 18.09
C VAL A 349 2.03 -18.16 17.40
N ASN A 350 1.61 -16.97 17.80
CA ASN A 350 0.49 -16.27 17.19
C ASN A 350 0.99 -15.46 16.01
N GLU A 351 0.61 -15.87 14.81
CA GLU A 351 0.95 -15.22 13.53
C GLU A 351 -0.19 -14.33 12.99
N ALA A 352 -1.28 -14.12 13.76
CA ALA A 352 -2.48 -13.41 13.33
C ALA A 352 -2.23 -12.01 12.75
N MET A 353 -1.20 -11.31 13.20
CA MET A 353 -0.86 -9.97 12.71
C MET A 353 -0.28 -9.98 11.29
N LEU A 354 0.24 -11.11 10.83
CA LEU A 354 0.80 -11.28 9.48
C LEU A 354 -0.14 -12.04 8.56
N THR A 355 -0.74 -13.12 9.05
CA THR A 355 -1.55 -14.03 8.24
C THR A 355 -3.06 -13.75 8.34
N GLY A 356 -3.50 -13.05 9.39
CA GLY A 356 -4.93 -12.87 9.71
C GLY A 356 -5.55 -14.07 10.43
N GLU A 357 -4.83 -15.18 10.59
CA GLU A 357 -5.32 -16.39 11.27
C GLU A 357 -5.20 -16.26 12.78
N SER A 358 -6.31 -16.42 13.50
CA SER A 358 -6.37 -16.17 14.95
C SER A 358 -5.85 -17.34 15.80
N LEU A 359 -5.71 -18.54 15.22
CA LEU A 359 -5.27 -19.71 15.95
C LEU A 359 -3.72 -19.73 16.01
N PRO A 360 -3.12 -19.84 17.20
CA PRO A 360 -1.67 -20.00 17.35
C PRO A 360 -1.19 -21.32 16.72
N ILE A 361 0.00 -21.29 16.15
CA ILE A 361 0.65 -22.43 15.50
C ILE A 361 1.76 -22.96 16.43
N VAL A 362 1.78 -24.26 16.69
CA VAL A 362 2.86 -24.89 17.45
C VAL A 362 4.14 -24.87 16.62
N LYS A 363 5.22 -24.37 17.21
CA LYS A 363 6.58 -24.35 16.64
C LYS A 363 7.51 -25.25 17.44
N ARG A 364 8.23 -26.11 16.72
CA ARG A 364 9.16 -27.13 17.24
C ARG A 364 10.56 -26.92 16.72
N PRO A 365 11.58 -27.56 17.28
CA PRO A 365 12.94 -27.51 16.76
C PRO A 365 13.00 -27.84 15.26
N SER A 366 13.79 -27.08 14.51
CA SER A 366 13.96 -27.09 13.06
C SER A 366 12.82 -26.40 12.26
N GLU A 367 11.76 -25.90 12.90
CA GLU A 367 10.72 -25.13 12.24
C GLU A 367 11.08 -23.63 12.17
N LYS A 368 10.57 -22.96 11.15
CA LYS A 368 10.81 -21.53 10.90
C LYS A 368 9.83 -20.65 11.67
N VAL A 369 10.34 -19.53 12.16
CA VAL A 369 9.58 -18.47 12.81
C VAL A 369 9.80 -17.15 12.09
N THR A 370 8.80 -16.27 12.12
CA THR A 370 8.79 -15.01 11.37
C THR A 370 8.83 -13.81 12.32
N ALA A 371 9.59 -12.79 11.97
CA ALA A 371 9.63 -11.50 12.69
C ALA A 371 8.24 -10.87 12.83
N GLY A 372 7.95 -10.26 13.99
CA GLY A 372 6.66 -9.61 14.25
C GLY A 372 5.57 -10.55 14.77
N THR A 373 5.82 -11.86 14.89
CA THR A 373 4.90 -12.83 15.49
C THR A 373 5.09 -12.92 17.01
N LEU A 374 4.03 -13.27 17.74
CA LEU A 374 4.02 -13.27 19.20
C LEU A 374 4.22 -14.70 19.73
N ASN A 375 5.27 -14.92 20.52
CA ASN A 375 5.46 -16.15 21.25
C ASN A 375 4.51 -16.20 22.46
N THR A 376 3.73 -17.29 22.64
CA THR A 376 2.65 -17.30 23.65
C THR A 376 2.89 -18.23 24.84
N SER A 377 3.45 -19.42 24.66
CA SER A 377 3.37 -20.49 25.65
C SER A 377 4.68 -20.77 26.39
N SER A 378 5.79 -20.99 25.69
CA SER A 378 7.07 -21.40 26.27
C SER A 378 8.24 -20.62 25.65
N PRO A 379 9.40 -20.53 26.28
CA PRO A 379 10.58 -19.90 25.69
C PRO A 379 11.06 -20.66 24.46
N LEU A 380 11.45 -19.92 23.42
CA LEU A 380 12.03 -20.45 22.20
C LEU A 380 13.47 -19.94 22.06
N ILE A 381 14.40 -20.82 21.76
CA ILE A 381 15.76 -20.46 21.34
C ILE A 381 15.79 -20.53 19.81
N ILE A 382 16.12 -19.41 19.18
CA ILE A 382 15.99 -19.18 17.74
C ILE A 382 17.35 -18.78 17.18
N ARG A 383 17.78 -19.43 16.10
CA ARG A 383 18.91 -18.97 15.28
C ARG A 383 18.40 -17.98 14.28
N THR A 384 19.04 -16.84 14.16
CA THR A 384 18.71 -15.78 13.22
C THR A 384 19.07 -16.18 11.79
N ASP A 385 18.11 -16.24 10.91
CA ASP A 385 18.31 -16.51 9.48
C ASP A 385 18.30 -15.21 8.65
N HIS A 386 17.42 -14.23 8.98
CA HIS A 386 17.36 -12.91 8.34
C HIS A 386 17.12 -11.81 9.39
N THR A 387 17.71 -10.63 9.14
CA THR A 387 17.62 -9.45 10.03
C THR A 387 17.24 -8.18 9.27
N GLY A 388 16.72 -7.18 9.99
CA GLY A 388 16.48 -5.84 9.48
C GLY A 388 15.58 -5.79 8.25
N GLY A 389 16.04 -5.14 7.18
CA GLY A 389 15.30 -4.97 5.93
C GLY A 389 15.03 -6.24 5.13
N ASN A 390 15.70 -7.36 5.49
CA ASN A 390 15.60 -8.64 4.78
C ASN A 390 14.62 -9.63 5.46
N THR A 391 13.93 -9.22 6.53
CA THR A 391 12.90 -10.05 7.16
C THR A 391 11.63 -10.07 6.32
N ARG A 392 10.85 -11.18 6.44
CA ARG A 392 9.54 -11.33 5.77
C ARG A 392 8.59 -10.18 6.13
N LEU A 393 8.59 -9.75 7.38
CA LEU A 393 7.79 -8.59 7.82
C LEU A 393 8.22 -7.30 7.11
N SER A 394 9.53 -7.04 7.01
CA SER A 394 10.04 -5.86 6.30
C SER A 394 9.64 -5.86 4.81
N HIS A 395 9.66 -7.02 4.17
CA HIS A 395 9.21 -7.18 2.79
C HIS A 395 7.70 -6.89 2.64
N ILE A 396 6.86 -7.41 3.56
CA ILE A 396 5.42 -7.10 3.61
C ILE A 396 5.19 -5.59 3.77
N VAL A 397 5.92 -4.94 4.66
CA VAL A 397 5.83 -3.48 4.88
C VAL A 397 6.20 -2.73 3.61
N LYS A 398 7.27 -3.11 2.92
CA LYS A 398 7.68 -2.49 1.64
C LYS A 398 6.60 -2.64 0.56
N LEU A 399 6.01 -3.83 0.39
CA LEU A 399 4.91 -4.04 -0.55
C LEU A 399 3.69 -3.17 -0.22
N LEU A 400 3.34 -3.06 1.06
CA LEU A 400 2.25 -2.22 1.52
C LEU A 400 2.55 -0.72 1.30
N ASP A 401 3.79 -0.30 1.53
CA ASP A 401 4.24 1.07 1.28
C ASP A 401 4.18 1.42 -0.22
N ARG A 402 4.58 0.50 -1.08
CA ARG A 402 4.42 0.63 -2.54
C ARG A 402 2.95 0.79 -2.92
N ALA A 403 2.07 -0.05 -2.36
CA ALA A 403 0.64 0.00 -2.60
C ALA A 403 0.02 1.35 -2.19
N LEU A 404 0.38 1.83 -1.00
CA LEU A 404 -0.13 3.09 -0.46
C LEU A 404 0.47 4.33 -1.13
N ALA A 405 1.65 4.23 -1.75
CA ALA A 405 2.27 5.31 -2.52
C ALA A 405 1.64 5.50 -3.90
N GLN A 406 1.01 4.46 -4.47
CA GLN A 406 0.46 4.51 -5.82
C GLN A 406 -0.82 5.35 -5.91
N LYS A 407 -0.96 6.08 -7.03
CA LYS A 407 -2.11 6.95 -7.28
C LYS A 407 -3.08 6.29 -8.26
N PRO A 408 -4.31 6.03 -7.84
CA PRO A 408 -5.34 5.44 -8.71
C PRO A 408 -5.75 6.39 -9.84
N ARG A 409 -6.14 5.84 -10.99
CA ARG A 409 -6.54 6.61 -12.18
C ARG A 409 -7.78 7.49 -11.93
N ALA A 410 -8.73 6.98 -11.14
CA ALA A 410 -9.90 7.76 -10.76
C ALA A 410 -9.54 8.97 -9.89
N ALA A 411 -8.51 8.89 -9.05
CA ALA A 411 -8.01 10.03 -8.28
C ALA A 411 -7.34 11.08 -9.19
N GLU A 412 -6.58 10.65 -10.20
CA GLU A 412 -5.97 11.57 -11.18
C GLU A 412 -7.02 12.34 -11.96
N LEU A 413 -8.08 11.67 -12.41
CA LEU A 413 -9.19 12.31 -13.10
C LEU A 413 -9.94 13.30 -12.21
N ALA A 414 -10.24 12.91 -10.95
CA ALA A 414 -10.91 13.79 -9.99
C ALA A 414 -10.10 15.08 -9.73
N GLU A 415 -8.77 14.99 -9.65
CA GLU A 415 -7.90 16.15 -9.48
C GLU A 415 -7.88 17.08 -10.68
N LYS A 416 -7.84 16.53 -11.90
CA LYS A 416 -7.91 17.32 -13.13
C LYS A 416 -9.22 18.10 -13.21
N TYR A 417 -10.34 17.44 -12.89
CA TYR A 417 -11.65 18.09 -12.82
C TYR A 417 -11.71 19.15 -11.72
N ALA A 418 -11.19 18.88 -10.53
CA ALA A 418 -11.18 19.83 -9.42
C ALA A 418 -10.42 21.13 -9.76
N SER A 419 -9.25 21.05 -10.40
CA SER A 419 -8.48 22.23 -10.80
C SER A 419 -9.22 23.08 -11.85
N SER A 420 -9.85 22.43 -12.87
CA SER A 420 -10.65 23.12 -13.89
C SER A 420 -11.90 23.76 -13.30
N PHE A 421 -12.51 23.11 -12.30
CA PHE A 421 -13.68 23.61 -11.59
C PHE A 421 -13.36 24.88 -10.81
N VAL A 422 -12.27 24.90 -10.03
CA VAL A 422 -11.84 26.11 -9.26
C VAL A 422 -11.53 27.27 -10.19
N PHE A 423 -10.92 27.04 -11.34
CA PHE A 423 -10.70 28.09 -12.34
C PHE A 423 -12.03 28.64 -12.89
N GLY A 424 -12.96 27.77 -13.25
CA GLY A 424 -14.31 28.17 -13.72
C GLY A 424 -15.08 28.96 -12.66
N GLU A 425 -14.93 28.60 -11.38
CA GLU A 425 -15.51 29.30 -10.25
C GLU A 425 -15.02 30.75 -10.11
N LEU A 426 -13.68 30.93 -10.14
CA LEU A 426 -13.09 32.29 -10.07
C LEU A 426 -13.56 33.16 -11.25
N LEU A 427 -13.72 32.55 -12.43
CA LEU A 427 -14.27 33.22 -13.60
C LEU A 427 -15.75 33.58 -13.40
N LEU A 428 -16.55 32.72 -12.76
CA LEU A 428 -17.96 32.96 -12.44
C LEU A 428 -18.14 34.01 -11.35
N ALA A 429 -17.23 34.11 -10.40
CA ALA A 429 -17.31 35.07 -9.30
C ALA A 429 -17.29 36.53 -9.79
N ILE A 430 -16.57 36.82 -10.88
CA ILE A 430 -16.49 38.18 -11.46
C ILE A 430 -17.86 38.68 -11.96
N PRO A 431 -18.58 37.99 -12.88
CA PRO A 431 -19.86 38.45 -13.32
C PRO A 431 -20.95 38.43 -12.23
N VAL A 432 -20.85 37.52 -11.26
CA VAL A 432 -21.75 37.50 -10.10
C VAL A 432 -21.54 38.76 -9.25
N PHE A 433 -20.32 39.13 -8.95
CA PHE A 433 -20.01 40.37 -8.24
C PHE A 433 -20.53 41.59 -8.98
N ILE A 434 -20.23 41.74 -10.26
CA ILE A 434 -20.66 42.89 -11.09
C ILE A 434 -22.19 42.93 -11.18
N GLY A 435 -22.86 41.80 -11.43
CA GLY A 435 -24.30 41.72 -11.55
C GLY A 435 -25.03 42.14 -10.27
N TRP A 436 -24.57 41.69 -9.12
CA TRP A 436 -25.17 42.03 -7.83
C TRP A 436 -24.81 43.47 -7.39
N ALA A 437 -23.60 43.98 -7.71
CA ALA A 437 -23.23 45.37 -7.46
C ALA A 437 -24.09 46.33 -8.26
N TRP A 438 -24.54 45.94 -9.49
CA TRP A 438 -25.45 46.74 -10.31
C TRP A 438 -26.91 46.60 -9.89
N TYR A 439 -27.35 45.37 -9.52
CA TYR A 439 -28.74 45.07 -9.16
C TYR A 439 -29.14 45.55 -7.76
N ALA A 440 -28.25 45.44 -6.78
CA ALA A 440 -28.48 45.82 -5.40
C ALA A 440 -27.42 46.86 -4.95
N ASP A 441 -26.31 46.42 -4.40
CA ASP A 441 -25.23 47.24 -3.88
C ASP A 441 -23.92 46.44 -3.77
N ALA A 442 -22.80 47.14 -3.58
CA ALA A 442 -21.48 46.52 -3.49
C ALA A 442 -21.32 45.66 -2.24
N HIS A 443 -22.04 45.93 -1.14
CA HIS A 443 -22.04 45.13 0.07
C HIS A 443 -22.67 43.76 -0.16
N THR A 444 -23.87 43.70 -0.75
CA THR A 444 -24.58 42.49 -1.11
C THR A 444 -23.78 41.66 -2.13
N ALA A 445 -23.19 42.34 -3.12
CA ALA A 445 -22.32 41.70 -4.12
C ALA A 445 -21.12 41.02 -3.50
N LEU A 446 -20.44 41.69 -2.55
CA LEU A 446 -19.32 41.11 -1.81
C LEU A 446 -19.73 39.85 -1.05
N TRP A 447 -20.85 39.95 -0.33
CA TRP A 447 -21.35 38.86 0.52
C TRP A 447 -21.69 37.61 -0.26
N ILE A 448 -22.36 37.76 -1.37
CA ILE A 448 -22.73 36.70 -2.29
C ILE A 448 -21.48 36.08 -2.93
N THR A 449 -20.55 36.92 -3.37
CA THR A 449 -19.31 36.46 -3.98
C THR A 449 -18.44 35.68 -2.98
N VAL A 450 -18.34 36.14 -1.74
CA VAL A 450 -17.62 35.39 -0.67
C VAL A 450 -18.29 34.07 -0.38
N ALA A 451 -19.64 34.03 -0.30
CA ALA A 451 -20.36 32.79 -0.12
C ALA A 451 -20.13 31.82 -1.29
N LEU A 452 -20.12 32.30 -2.51
CA LEU A 452 -19.82 31.54 -3.72
C LEU A 452 -18.41 30.95 -3.65
N LEU A 453 -17.37 31.77 -3.39
CA LEU A 453 -15.97 31.31 -3.29
C LEU A 453 -15.73 30.28 -2.20
N VAL A 454 -16.55 30.26 -1.17
CA VAL A 454 -16.42 29.29 -0.06
C VAL A 454 -17.13 27.99 -0.36
N ILE A 455 -18.38 28.05 -0.90
CA ILE A 455 -19.23 26.88 -1.07
C ILE A 455 -18.73 25.95 -2.19
N THR A 456 -18.03 26.47 -3.16
CA THR A 456 -17.57 25.77 -4.36
C THR A 456 -16.26 25.00 -4.18
N CYS A 457 -15.69 24.96 -2.97
CA CYS A 457 -14.51 24.12 -2.71
C CYS A 457 -14.78 22.65 -3.10
N PRO A 458 -14.06 22.05 -4.06
CA PRO A 458 -14.25 20.66 -4.46
C PRO A 458 -13.62 19.67 -3.46
N CYS A 459 -13.57 20.01 -2.17
CA CYS A 459 -12.89 19.23 -1.12
C CYS A 459 -13.46 17.80 -1.03
N ALA A 460 -14.79 17.67 -1.03
CA ALA A 460 -15.47 16.36 -0.98
C ALA A 460 -15.15 15.50 -2.22
N LEU A 461 -15.07 16.12 -3.40
CA LEU A 461 -14.76 15.43 -4.66
C LEU A 461 -13.33 14.87 -4.68
N SER A 462 -12.35 15.67 -4.25
CA SER A 462 -10.94 15.27 -4.24
C SER A 462 -10.63 14.18 -3.20
N LEU A 463 -11.46 14.03 -2.15
CA LEU A 463 -11.29 13.05 -1.09
C LEU A 463 -12.01 11.73 -1.35
N ALA A 464 -13.04 11.74 -2.19
CA ALA A 464 -13.95 10.62 -2.40
C ALA A 464 -13.22 9.30 -2.72
N THR A 465 -12.34 9.31 -3.72
CA THR A 465 -11.61 8.12 -4.19
C THR A 465 -10.43 7.75 -3.29
N PRO A 466 -9.47 8.66 -2.97
CA PRO A 466 -8.27 8.29 -2.23
C PRO A 466 -8.56 7.71 -0.85
N THR A 467 -9.54 8.29 -0.15
CA THR A 467 -9.89 7.84 1.21
C THR A 467 -10.57 6.47 1.21
N ALA A 468 -11.45 6.21 0.24
CA ALA A 468 -12.10 4.91 0.10
C ALA A 468 -11.09 3.81 -0.22
N LEU A 469 -10.15 4.07 -1.13
CA LEU A 469 -9.10 3.12 -1.48
C LEU A 469 -8.15 2.85 -0.30
N ALA A 470 -7.69 3.90 0.39
CA ALA A 470 -6.83 3.72 1.57
C ALA A 470 -7.53 2.92 2.69
N ALA A 471 -8.81 3.19 2.95
CA ALA A 471 -9.58 2.45 3.94
C ALA A 471 -9.76 0.97 3.55
N SER A 472 -10.05 0.70 2.28
CA SER A 472 -10.24 -0.65 1.76
C SER A 472 -8.93 -1.45 1.74
N THR A 473 -7.85 -0.87 1.20
CA THR A 473 -6.52 -1.51 1.19
C THR A 473 -6.04 -1.81 2.62
N GLY A 474 -6.23 -0.87 3.54
CA GLY A 474 -5.89 -1.07 4.95
C GLY A 474 -6.74 -2.13 5.66
N ALA A 475 -8.00 -2.33 5.24
CA ALA A 475 -8.86 -3.38 5.75
C ALA A 475 -8.41 -4.76 5.22
N LEU A 476 -8.16 -4.87 3.90
CA LEU A 476 -7.69 -6.10 3.27
C LEU A 476 -6.32 -6.55 3.80
N ALA A 477 -5.42 -5.60 4.06
CA ALA A 477 -4.11 -5.92 4.64
C ALA A 477 -4.21 -6.59 6.02
N LYS A 478 -5.23 -6.27 6.82
CA LYS A 478 -5.48 -6.94 8.12
C LYS A 478 -5.96 -8.38 7.95
N ASP A 479 -6.59 -8.68 6.82
CA ASP A 479 -7.06 -10.03 6.48
C ASP A 479 -5.99 -10.81 5.68
N GLY A 480 -4.73 -10.33 5.67
CA GLY A 480 -3.62 -10.99 4.98
C GLY A 480 -3.60 -10.80 3.47
N ILE A 481 -4.30 -9.80 2.92
CA ILE A 481 -4.36 -9.52 1.49
C ILE A 481 -3.66 -8.20 1.20
N LEU A 482 -2.52 -8.24 0.50
CA LEU A 482 -1.79 -7.06 0.08
C LEU A 482 -2.12 -6.73 -1.37
N ILE A 483 -2.54 -5.49 -1.63
CA ILE A 483 -2.81 -4.99 -2.98
C ILE A 483 -1.69 -4.02 -3.35
N SER A 484 -0.86 -4.38 -4.34
CA SER A 484 0.29 -3.61 -4.80
C SER A 484 0.07 -2.89 -6.14
N GLY A 485 -0.90 -3.33 -6.95
CA GLY A 485 -1.16 -2.76 -8.28
C GLY A 485 -1.95 -1.44 -8.24
N LYS A 486 -1.61 -0.48 -9.13
CA LYS A 486 -2.20 0.88 -9.18
C LYS A 486 -3.73 0.92 -9.33
N GLN A 487 -4.29 -0.03 -10.05
CA GLN A 487 -5.71 -0.06 -10.42
C GLN A 487 -6.38 -1.36 -9.99
N SER A 488 -5.65 -2.22 -9.29
CA SER A 488 -6.10 -3.59 -9.02
C SER A 488 -7.41 -3.63 -8.25
N LEU A 489 -7.60 -2.76 -7.25
CA LEU A 489 -8.84 -2.72 -6.48
C LEU A 489 -10.05 -2.25 -7.31
N GLU A 490 -9.83 -1.33 -8.26
CA GLU A 490 -10.87 -0.86 -9.18
C GLU A 490 -11.19 -1.94 -10.23
N THR A 491 -10.17 -2.63 -10.73
CA THR A 491 -10.31 -3.72 -11.71
C THR A 491 -10.92 -4.97 -11.09
N LEU A 492 -10.54 -5.33 -9.85
CA LEU A 492 -11.12 -6.45 -9.10
C LEU A 492 -12.64 -6.36 -8.97
N ALA A 493 -13.19 -5.14 -8.89
CA ALA A 493 -14.64 -4.95 -8.84
C ALA A 493 -15.35 -5.33 -10.16
N GLN A 494 -14.60 -5.46 -11.26
CA GLN A 494 -15.09 -5.68 -12.63
C GLN A 494 -14.61 -7.01 -13.24
N ILE A 495 -14.02 -7.90 -12.44
CA ILE A 495 -13.52 -9.21 -12.92
C ILE A 495 -14.69 -10.09 -13.38
N ASP A 496 -14.57 -10.62 -14.59
CA ASP A 496 -15.50 -11.56 -15.23
C ASP A 496 -15.03 -13.00 -15.14
N ASP A 497 -13.70 -13.21 -15.25
CA ASP A 497 -13.06 -14.53 -15.30
C ASP A 497 -11.91 -14.60 -14.31
N VAL A 498 -11.82 -15.72 -13.59
CA VAL A 498 -10.67 -16.08 -12.76
C VAL A 498 -10.00 -17.31 -13.32
N VAL A 499 -8.73 -17.18 -13.61
CA VAL A 499 -7.88 -18.26 -14.13
C VAL A 499 -6.96 -18.73 -13.02
N PHE A 500 -7.00 -20.00 -12.69
CA PHE A 500 -6.16 -20.63 -11.68
C PHE A 500 -5.06 -21.46 -12.33
N ASP A 501 -3.84 -21.37 -11.83
CA ASP A 501 -2.87 -22.44 -11.97
C ASP A 501 -3.27 -23.59 -11.02
N LYS A 502 -2.85 -24.84 -11.33
CA LYS A 502 -3.16 -25.99 -10.49
C LYS A 502 -2.24 -26.08 -9.27
N THR A 503 -0.94 -26.24 -9.56
CA THR A 503 0.06 -26.66 -8.59
C THR A 503 0.43 -25.55 -7.63
N GLY A 504 0.38 -25.80 -6.32
CA GLY A 504 0.65 -24.79 -5.29
C GLY A 504 -0.41 -23.70 -5.17
N THR A 505 -1.40 -23.64 -6.07
CA THR A 505 -2.50 -22.66 -6.06
C THR A 505 -3.79 -23.30 -5.56
N LEU A 506 -4.44 -24.16 -6.35
CA LEU A 506 -5.61 -24.92 -5.91
C LEU A 506 -5.21 -26.16 -5.09
N THR A 507 -3.99 -26.65 -5.27
CA THR A 507 -3.42 -27.75 -4.52
C THR A 507 -2.39 -27.26 -3.51
N LYS A 508 -2.04 -28.12 -2.54
CA LYS A 508 -1.06 -27.80 -1.49
C LYS A 508 0.38 -27.70 -2.01
N GLY A 509 0.64 -28.10 -3.27
CA GLY A 509 1.99 -28.17 -3.85
C GLY A 509 2.90 -29.20 -3.17
N GLN A 510 2.31 -30.06 -2.37
CA GLN A 510 2.99 -31.12 -1.63
C GLN A 510 2.41 -32.47 -2.02
N LEU A 511 3.27 -33.32 -2.56
CA LEU A 511 2.89 -34.68 -2.83
C LEU A 511 2.56 -35.43 -1.54
N SER A 512 1.51 -36.24 -1.58
CA SER A 512 1.14 -37.18 -0.52
C SER A 512 0.88 -38.56 -1.10
N VAL A 513 1.05 -39.59 -0.29
CA VAL A 513 0.66 -40.96 -0.67
C VAL A 513 -0.84 -41.08 -0.49
N SER A 514 -1.59 -41.13 -1.61
CA SER A 514 -3.06 -41.27 -1.57
C SER A 514 -3.49 -42.73 -1.33
N ARG A 515 -2.73 -43.69 -1.88
CA ARG A 515 -3.03 -45.11 -1.74
C ARG A 515 -1.78 -45.95 -1.89
N MET A 516 -1.74 -47.05 -1.17
CA MET A 516 -0.74 -48.11 -1.32
C MET A 516 -1.40 -49.36 -1.92
N LEU A 517 -0.79 -49.96 -2.94
CA LEU A 517 -1.24 -51.19 -3.55
C LEU A 517 -0.15 -52.23 -3.36
N SER A 518 -0.44 -53.29 -2.62
CA SER A 518 0.50 -54.41 -2.37
C SER A 518 0.24 -55.56 -3.30
N ALA A 519 1.30 -56.09 -3.93
CA ALA A 519 1.24 -57.32 -4.76
C ALA A 519 2.20 -58.40 -4.26
N GLY A 520 2.98 -58.10 -3.22
CA GLY A 520 3.97 -58.99 -2.62
C GLY A 520 3.53 -59.58 -1.28
N ARG A 521 4.52 -60.09 -0.54
CA ARG A 521 4.33 -60.73 0.77
C ARG A 521 4.36 -59.73 1.96
N LEU A 522 4.68 -58.49 1.69
CA LEU A 522 4.74 -57.43 2.74
C LEU A 522 3.35 -56.93 3.06
N ASN A 523 3.10 -56.68 4.35
CA ASN A 523 1.97 -55.88 4.74
C ASN A 523 2.29 -54.37 4.52
N GLU A 524 1.27 -53.54 4.55
CA GLU A 524 1.42 -52.10 4.29
C GLU A 524 2.38 -51.43 5.29
N VAL A 525 2.37 -51.82 6.55
CA VAL A 525 3.26 -51.27 7.61
C VAL A 525 4.74 -51.59 7.31
N GLN A 526 5.04 -52.84 6.91
CA GLN A 526 6.39 -53.25 6.52
C GLN A 526 6.86 -52.53 5.25
N ALA A 527 5.99 -52.41 4.25
CA ALA A 527 6.31 -51.74 2.99
C ALA A 527 6.60 -50.26 3.21
N LEU A 528 5.80 -49.61 4.04
CA LEU A 528 6.02 -48.21 4.40
C LEU A 528 7.30 -48.03 5.22
N ALA A 529 7.58 -48.90 6.19
CA ALA A 529 8.81 -48.87 6.97
C ALA A 529 10.08 -48.95 6.11
N VAL A 530 10.09 -49.88 5.15
CA VAL A 530 11.19 -50.04 4.21
C VAL A 530 11.33 -48.81 3.30
N ALA A 531 10.21 -48.28 2.78
CA ALA A 531 10.22 -47.09 1.92
C ALA A 531 10.71 -45.84 2.68
N GLN A 532 10.25 -45.63 3.91
CA GLN A 532 10.71 -44.54 4.79
C GLN A 532 12.20 -44.66 5.14
N ALA A 533 12.66 -45.89 5.43
CA ALA A 533 14.08 -46.13 5.69
C ALA A 533 14.95 -45.83 4.48
N LEU A 534 14.49 -46.08 3.25
CA LEU A 534 15.18 -45.75 2.01
C LEU A 534 15.28 -44.23 1.79
N GLU A 535 14.24 -43.48 2.11
CA GLU A 535 14.15 -42.06 1.83
C GLU A 535 14.57 -41.16 3.00
N GLN A 536 14.94 -41.71 4.15
CA GLN A 536 15.23 -40.96 5.41
C GLN A 536 16.25 -39.81 5.27
N GLN A 537 17.16 -39.88 4.28
CA GLN A 537 18.18 -38.85 4.04
C GLN A 537 17.91 -38.01 2.78
N SER A 538 16.74 -38.15 2.17
CA SER A 538 16.35 -37.47 0.95
C SER A 538 15.43 -36.29 1.26
N GLU A 539 15.72 -35.14 0.68
CA GLU A 539 14.85 -33.97 0.75
C GLU A 539 13.90 -33.85 -0.47
N HIS A 540 13.92 -34.86 -1.33
CA HIS A 540 13.08 -34.86 -2.52
C HIS A 540 11.57 -34.82 -2.14
N PRO A 541 10.68 -34.11 -2.87
CA PRO A 541 9.24 -34.08 -2.57
C PRO A 541 8.59 -35.44 -2.40
N ILE A 542 9.00 -36.41 -3.18
CA ILE A 542 8.53 -37.83 -3.07
C ILE A 542 8.96 -38.45 -1.74
N ALA A 543 10.19 -38.20 -1.32
CA ALA A 543 10.68 -38.69 -0.04
C ALA A 543 9.87 -38.11 1.14
N ARG A 544 9.61 -36.79 1.11
CA ARG A 544 8.75 -36.13 2.11
C ARG A 544 7.34 -36.72 2.14
N ALA A 545 6.76 -37.03 0.95
CA ALA A 545 5.46 -37.68 0.87
C ALA A 545 5.42 -39.02 1.57
N ILE A 546 6.46 -39.86 1.39
CA ILE A 546 6.58 -41.18 1.99
C ILE A 546 6.89 -41.07 3.49
N LEU A 547 7.79 -40.19 3.89
CA LEU A 547 8.18 -39.97 5.31
C LEU A 547 7.03 -39.46 6.16
N ASN A 548 6.17 -38.62 5.61
CA ASN A 548 5.03 -38.02 6.30
C ASN A 548 3.77 -38.90 6.26
N HIS A 549 3.79 -40.00 5.47
CA HIS A 549 2.64 -40.87 5.41
C HIS A 549 2.52 -41.72 6.68
N THR A 550 1.33 -41.75 7.28
CA THR A 550 1.01 -42.54 8.49
C THR A 550 -0.15 -43.49 8.19
N LEU A 551 -0.07 -44.70 8.69
CA LEU A 551 -1.14 -45.66 8.59
C LEU A 551 -2.00 -45.64 9.86
N LEU A 552 -3.29 -45.92 9.72
CA LEU A 552 -4.25 -45.96 10.83
C LEU A 552 -3.96 -47.10 11.84
N ASP A 553 -3.24 -48.15 11.39
CA ASP A 553 -3.04 -49.39 12.16
C ASP A 553 -1.82 -49.43 13.07
N GLY A 554 -1.14 -48.27 13.30
CA GLY A 554 -0.07 -48.12 14.34
C GLY A 554 1.21 -47.43 13.86
N PRO A 555 2.10 -47.08 14.80
CA PRO A 555 3.32 -46.38 14.44
C PRO A 555 4.31 -47.31 13.74
N VAL A 556 4.77 -46.88 12.58
CA VAL A 556 5.78 -47.56 11.74
C VAL A 556 7.15 -47.72 12.46
N SER A 557 7.39 -46.93 13.49
CA SER A 557 8.64 -46.90 14.30
C SER A 557 8.93 -48.18 15.11
N ALA A 558 8.02 -49.15 15.12
CA ALA A 558 8.22 -50.38 15.86
C ALA A 558 9.06 -51.45 15.10
N LEU A 559 9.41 -51.23 13.83
CA LEU A 559 10.18 -52.17 13.01
C LEU A 559 11.67 -51.73 12.98
N ASP A 560 12.58 -52.61 13.41
CA ASP A 560 14.04 -52.40 13.33
C ASP A 560 14.52 -52.65 11.88
N VAL A 561 14.54 -51.58 11.08
CA VAL A 561 14.99 -51.60 9.69
C VAL A 561 16.39 -51.00 9.58
N LYS A 562 17.41 -51.87 9.35
CA LYS A 562 18.78 -51.42 9.19
C LYS A 562 19.15 -51.24 7.74
N VAL A 563 19.58 -50.04 7.38
CA VAL A 563 19.94 -49.68 5.98
C VAL A 563 21.47 -49.62 5.85
N GLN A 564 21.99 -50.32 4.82
CA GLN A 564 23.40 -50.33 4.45
C GLN A 564 23.56 -50.03 2.94
N GLN A 565 24.70 -49.46 2.55
CA GLN A 565 25.06 -49.24 1.13
C GLN A 565 23.95 -48.57 0.30
N ARG A 566 23.44 -47.42 0.76
CA ARG A 566 22.45 -46.66 0.00
C ARG A 566 23.05 -46.04 -1.27
N VAL A 567 22.40 -46.22 -2.42
CA VAL A 567 22.76 -45.65 -3.72
C VAL A 567 21.56 -44.88 -4.27
N ASN A 568 21.75 -43.59 -4.52
CA ASN A 568 20.73 -42.73 -5.13
C ASN A 568 21.06 -42.51 -6.60
N ARG A 569 20.11 -42.81 -7.51
CA ARG A 569 20.18 -42.51 -8.95
C ARG A 569 19.25 -41.36 -9.27
N ILE A 570 19.81 -40.18 -9.53
CA ILE A 570 19.05 -38.95 -9.84
C ILE A 570 18.05 -39.19 -10.97
N GLY A 571 16.79 -38.88 -10.74
CA GLY A 571 15.67 -39.01 -11.68
C GLY A 571 15.13 -40.43 -11.85
N HIS A 572 15.65 -41.44 -11.16
CA HIS A 572 15.26 -42.82 -11.25
C HIS A 572 14.74 -43.41 -9.92
N GLY A 573 15.48 -43.29 -8.83
CA GLY A 573 15.11 -43.78 -7.51
C GLY A 573 16.31 -44.05 -6.60
N VAL A 574 16.04 -44.70 -5.45
CA VAL A 574 17.02 -45.06 -4.43
C VAL A 574 17.04 -46.58 -4.24
N SER A 575 18.22 -47.16 -4.02
CA SER A 575 18.40 -48.55 -3.64
C SER A 575 19.34 -48.68 -2.45
N ALA A 576 19.12 -49.69 -1.62
CA ALA A 576 19.99 -50.02 -0.48
C ALA A 576 19.88 -51.51 -0.11
N GLN A 577 20.88 -51.97 0.65
CA GLN A 577 20.77 -53.26 1.36
C GLN A 577 20.02 -53.02 2.67
N ILE A 578 18.94 -53.73 2.89
CA ILE A 578 18.07 -53.62 4.06
C ILE A 578 17.98 -54.96 4.74
N GLU A 579 18.21 -54.94 6.06
CA GLU A 579 17.95 -56.06 6.96
C GLU A 579 16.53 -55.92 7.54
N LEU A 580 15.65 -56.82 7.18
CA LEU A 580 14.27 -56.95 7.68
C LEU A 580 14.03 -58.39 8.16
N ASP A 581 13.56 -58.55 9.36
CA ASP A 581 13.30 -59.89 9.99
C ASP A 581 14.52 -60.84 9.89
N GLY A 582 15.73 -60.31 10.09
CA GLY A 582 16.97 -61.07 10.03
C GLY A 582 17.43 -61.50 8.62
N LYS A 583 16.80 -61.03 7.57
CA LYS A 583 17.19 -61.23 6.18
C LYS A 583 17.70 -59.96 5.54
N THR A 584 18.91 -59.99 5.03
CA THR A 584 19.51 -58.89 4.29
C THR A 584 19.19 -59.07 2.79
N GLN A 585 18.53 -58.07 2.18
CA GLN A 585 18.19 -58.06 0.76
C GLN A 585 18.41 -56.68 0.16
N VAL A 586 18.62 -56.60 -1.16
CA VAL A 586 18.68 -55.33 -1.89
C VAL A 586 17.26 -54.87 -2.21
N TRP A 587 16.95 -53.66 -1.83
CA TRP A 587 15.67 -53.02 -2.08
C TRP A 587 15.84 -51.83 -3.00
N ALA A 588 14.86 -51.58 -3.85
CA ALA A 588 14.78 -50.40 -4.69
C ALA A 588 13.43 -49.73 -4.54
N LEU A 589 13.45 -48.41 -4.51
CA LEU A 589 12.27 -47.54 -4.50
C LEU A 589 12.43 -46.49 -5.61
N GLY A 590 11.48 -46.40 -6.54
CA GLY A 590 11.57 -45.50 -7.65
C GLY A 590 10.65 -45.86 -8.83
N LYS A 591 11.01 -45.36 -10.03
CA LYS A 591 10.28 -45.62 -11.25
C LYS A 591 10.30 -47.14 -11.60
N ALA A 592 9.27 -47.62 -12.27
CA ALA A 592 9.14 -49.04 -12.66
C ALA A 592 10.42 -49.58 -13.35
N ALA A 593 10.98 -48.84 -14.32
CA ALA A 593 12.18 -49.24 -15.03
C ALA A 593 13.40 -49.42 -14.10
N PHE A 594 13.56 -48.55 -13.09
CA PHE A 594 14.65 -48.66 -12.12
C PHE A 594 14.46 -49.83 -11.17
N VAL A 595 13.23 -50.03 -10.68
CA VAL A 595 12.93 -51.14 -9.77
C VAL A 595 13.02 -52.48 -10.51
N SER A 596 12.71 -52.52 -11.80
CA SER A 596 12.81 -53.77 -12.64
C SER A 596 14.23 -54.30 -12.76
N GLU A 597 15.27 -53.45 -12.59
CA GLU A 597 16.67 -53.90 -12.60
C GLU A 597 16.98 -54.88 -11.45
N ILE A 598 16.23 -54.78 -10.34
CA ILE A 598 16.40 -55.60 -9.13
C ILE A 598 15.25 -56.61 -8.98
N ALA A 599 14.01 -56.18 -9.28
CA ALA A 599 12.80 -56.93 -9.02
C ALA A 599 12.29 -57.76 -10.23
N GLY A 600 12.91 -57.58 -11.42
CA GLY A 600 12.44 -58.24 -12.64
C GLY A 600 11.24 -57.53 -13.26
N ASN A 601 10.42 -58.29 -13.99
CA ASN A 601 9.30 -57.72 -14.75
C ASN A 601 8.19 -57.17 -13.85
N LEU A 602 7.58 -56.07 -14.30
CA LEU A 602 6.45 -55.46 -13.65
C LEU A 602 5.24 -56.40 -13.67
N PRO A 603 4.63 -56.73 -12.52
CA PRO A 603 3.45 -57.59 -12.47
C PRO A 603 2.24 -56.97 -13.20
N GLU A 604 1.38 -57.81 -13.77
CA GLU A 604 0.13 -57.35 -14.42
C GLU A 604 -0.75 -56.54 -13.47
N THR A 605 -0.74 -56.86 -12.20
CA THR A 605 -1.46 -56.10 -11.14
C THR A 605 -1.02 -54.63 -11.04
N PHE A 606 0.21 -54.30 -11.43
CA PHE A 606 0.73 -52.96 -11.45
C PHE A 606 0.78 -52.32 -12.86
N ALA A 607 0.66 -53.14 -13.92
CA ALA A 607 0.74 -52.67 -15.30
C ALA A 607 -0.48 -51.80 -15.71
N HIS A 608 -1.62 -52.04 -15.07
CA HIS A 608 -2.91 -51.38 -15.39
C HIS A 608 -3.47 -50.56 -14.24
N ILE A 609 -2.58 -49.91 -13.43
CA ILE A 609 -3.05 -49.02 -12.40
C ILE A 609 -3.61 -47.77 -13.08
N ASP A 610 -4.92 -47.57 -12.97
CA ASP A 610 -5.58 -46.34 -13.39
C ASP A 610 -5.37 -45.28 -12.29
N HIS A 611 -4.33 -44.49 -12.48
CA HIS A 611 -3.97 -43.39 -11.56
C HIS A 611 -3.47 -42.17 -12.34
N THR A 612 -4.00 -41.04 -12.01
CA THR A 612 -3.70 -39.79 -12.70
C THR A 612 -2.42 -39.10 -12.20
N GLY A 613 -1.99 -39.42 -10.97
CA GLY A 613 -0.80 -38.88 -10.33
C GLY A 613 0.49 -39.69 -10.59
N GLY A 614 1.50 -39.46 -9.79
CA GLY A 614 2.77 -40.17 -9.81
C GLY A 614 2.64 -41.55 -9.19
N ILE A 615 3.32 -42.56 -9.77
CA ILE A 615 3.41 -43.91 -9.18
C ILE A 615 4.88 -44.23 -8.92
N ILE A 616 5.16 -44.67 -7.71
CA ILE A 616 6.48 -45.10 -7.26
C ILE A 616 6.37 -46.55 -6.77
N PHE A 617 7.32 -47.38 -7.19
CA PHE A 617 7.33 -48.79 -6.88
C PHE A 617 8.43 -49.12 -5.87
N LEU A 618 8.11 -49.99 -4.94
CA LEU A 618 9.04 -50.66 -4.03
C LEU A 618 9.20 -52.11 -4.48
N GLY A 619 10.42 -52.60 -4.62
CA GLY A 619 10.73 -53.96 -4.97
C GLY A 619 12.06 -54.43 -4.42
N ASN A 620 12.23 -55.79 -4.43
CA ASN A 620 13.47 -56.46 -4.05
C ASN A 620 13.72 -57.64 -5.01
N GLN A 621 14.74 -58.43 -4.74
CA GLN A 621 15.07 -59.62 -5.55
C GLN A 621 13.95 -60.66 -5.65
N SER A 622 12.91 -60.62 -4.81
CA SER A 622 11.74 -61.49 -4.88
C SER A 622 10.62 -60.94 -5.77
N GLY A 623 10.79 -59.73 -6.33
CA GLY A 623 9.82 -59.07 -7.19
C GLY A 623 9.34 -57.75 -6.66
N PHE A 624 8.43 -57.11 -7.41
CA PHE A 624 7.70 -55.91 -6.99
C PHE A 624 6.84 -56.23 -5.76
N GLN A 625 6.89 -55.35 -4.75
CA GLN A 625 6.16 -55.55 -3.48
C GLN A 625 4.98 -54.59 -3.34
N THR A 626 5.19 -53.31 -3.58
CA THR A 626 4.17 -52.28 -3.33
C THR A 626 4.30 -51.17 -4.36
N ALA A 627 3.17 -50.59 -4.78
CA ALA A 627 3.09 -49.34 -5.53
C ALA A 627 2.51 -48.24 -4.61
N PHE A 628 3.20 -47.12 -4.52
CA PHE A 628 2.75 -45.92 -3.85
C PHE A 628 2.16 -44.95 -4.88
N LEU A 629 0.89 -44.62 -4.73
CA LEU A 629 0.20 -43.68 -5.59
C LEU A 629 0.31 -42.31 -4.94
N LEU A 630 0.88 -41.36 -5.69
CA LEU A 630 1.16 -40.03 -5.22
C LEU A 630 0.19 -39.03 -5.86
N GLU A 631 -0.36 -38.15 -5.05
CA GLU A 631 -1.26 -37.09 -5.48
C GLU A 631 -0.89 -35.78 -4.80
N ASP A 632 -1.13 -34.66 -5.49
CA ASP A 632 -1.07 -33.33 -4.91
C ASP A 632 -2.46 -33.00 -4.38
N GLN A 633 -2.59 -32.86 -3.07
CA GLN A 633 -3.88 -32.68 -2.41
C GLN A 633 -4.47 -31.30 -2.73
N ILE A 634 -5.77 -31.28 -3.05
CA ILE A 634 -6.55 -30.05 -3.17
C ILE A 634 -6.59 -29.35 -1.80
N LYS A 635 -6.46 -28.02 -1.79
CA LYS A 635 -6.59 -27.21 -0.55
C LYS A 635 -8.02 -27.33 -0.02
N ASP A 636 -8.16 -27.46 1.30
CA ASP A 636 -9.45 -27.68 1.96
C ASP A 636 -10.43 -26.51 1.70
N SER A 637 -9.91 -25.26 1.54
CA SER A 637 -10.68 -24.06 1.24
C SER A 637 -11.07 -23.90 -0.24
N ALA A 638 -10.52 -24.72 -1.17
CA ALA A 638 -10.68 -24.49 -2.61
C ALA A 638 -12.15 -24.65 -3.06
N ALA A 639 -12.83 -25.70 -2.62
CA ALA A 639 -14.21 -25.98 -3.06
C ALA A 639 -15.21 -24.90 -2.62
N GLU A 640 -15.11 -24.46 -1.36
CA GLU A 640 -15.96 -23.40 -0.80
C GLU A 640 -15.70 -22.05 -1.50
N MET A 641 -14.45 -21.70 -1.67
CA MET A 641 -14.03 -20.48 -2.37
C MET A 641 -14.57 -20.44 -3.81
N LEU A 642 -14.41 -21.52 -4.58
CA LEU A 642 -14.88 -21.58 -5.96
C LEU A 642 -16.40 -21.48 -6.06
N GLN A 643 -17.13 -22.14 -5.14
CA GLN A 643 -18.58 -22.02 -5.07
C GLN A 643 -19.03 -20.57 -4.79
N ASN A 644 -18.35 -19.86 -3.87
CA ASN A 644 -18.62 -18.47 -3.55
C ASN A 644 -18.34 -17.55 -4.76
N LEU A 645 -17.26 -17.77 -5.50
CA LEU A 645 -16.96 -17.00 -6.71
C LEU A 645 -18.02 -17.20 -7.80
N LYS A 646 -18.49 -18.42 -8.00
CA LYS A 646 -19.59 -18.73 -8.95
C LYS A 646 -20.90 -18.05 -8.60
N GLN A 647 -21.26 -18.00 -7.32
CA GLN A 647 -22.47 -17.29 -6.86
C GLN A 647 -22.42 -15.79 -7.21
N HIS A 648 -21.22 -15.23 -7.34
CA HIS A 648 -21.00 -13.85 -7.76
C HIS A 648 -20.94 -13.67 -9.30
N GLY A 649 -21.24 -14.72 -10.08
CA GLY A 649 -21.29 -14.69 -11.54
C GLY A 649 -19.92 -14.72 -12.23
N ILE A 650 -18.86 -15.13 -11.53
CA ILE A 650 -17.50 -15.23 -12.06
C ILE A 650 -17.30 -16.58 -12.71
N ARG A 651 -16.70 -16.63 -13.90
CA ARG A 651 -16.33 -17.86 -14.57
C ARG A 651 -14.93 -18.31 -14.13
N LEU A 652 -14.81 -19.63 -13.89
CA LEU A 652 -13.64 -20.24 -13.29
C LEU A 652 -12.92 -21.14 -14.29
N HIS A 653 -11.64 -20.85 -14.52
CA HIS A 653 -10.79 -21.56 -15.48
C HIS A 653 -9.61 -22.19 -14.77
N LEU A 654 -9.19 -23.38 -15.21
CA LEU A 654 -7.99 -24.07 -14.74
C LEU A 654 -7.00 -24.24 -15.90
N LEU A 655 -5.79 -23.72 -15.74
CA LEU A 655 -4.70 -23.96 -16.69
C LEU A 655 -3.58 -24.72 -16.00
N SER A 656 -3.16 -25.84 -16.56
CA SER A 656 -2.06 -26.65 -15.99
C SER A 656 -1.21 -27.30 -17.07
N GLY A 657 0.07 -27.44 -16.82
CA GLY A 657 0.99 -28.23 -17.63
C GLY A 657 0.87 -29.74 -17.43
N ASP A 658 0.04 -30.17 -16.48
CA ASP A 658 -0.16 -31.58 -16.17
C ASP A 658 -0.98 -32.31 -17.24
N ARG A 659 -0.96 -33.68 -17.16
CA ARG A 659 -1.68 -34.56 -18.09
C ARG A 659 -3.18 -34.33 -18.05
N GLN A 660 -3.82 -34.51 -19.20
CA GLN A 660 -5.26 -34.32 -19.41
C GLN A 660 -6.13 -34.99 -18.33
N ALA A 661 -5.85 -36.26 -17.97
CA ALA A 661 -6.65 -37.00 -16.97
C ALA A 661 -6.59 -36.36 -15.57
N ALA A 662 -5.42 -35.93 -15.12
CA ALA A 662 -5.23 -35.27 -13.81
C ALA A 662 -5.92 -33.91 -13.71
N VAL A 663 -5.86 -33.11 -14.78
CA VAL A 663 -6.49 -31.79 -14.83
C VAL A 663 -8.01 -31.92 -14.92
N ALA A 664 -8.49 -32.85 -15.72
CA ALA A 664 -9.92 -33.12 -15.87
C ALA A 664 -10.56 -33.60 -14.56
N GLN A 665 -9.88 -34.48 -13.81
CA GLN A 665 -10.35 -34.94 -12.50
C GLN A 665 -10.52 -33.75 -11.52
N VAL A 666 -9.49 -32.90 -11.36
CA VAL A 666 -9.55 -31.72 -10.49
C VAL A 666 -10.64 -30.74 -10.94
N ALA A 667 -10.75 -30.52 -12.26
CA ALA A 667 -11.76 -29.61 -12.81
C ALA A 667 -13.19 -30.12 -12.55
N GLN A 668 -13.41 -31.42 -12.66
CA GLN A 668 -14.71 -32.05 -12.39
C GLN A 668 -15.04 -32.07 -10.90
N GLU A 669 -14.06 -32.42 -10.03
CA GLU A 669 -14.22 -32.41 -8.57
C GLU A 669 -14.56 -31.03 -8.02
N LEU A 670 -13.88 -30.01 -8.51
CA LEU A 670 -14.09 -28.62 -8.12
C LEU A 670 -15.18 -27.90 -8.93
N GLY A 671 -15.75 -28.56 -9.93
CA GLY A 671 -16.84 -28.03 -10.75
C GLY A 671 -16.44 -26.82 -11.59
N LEU A 672 -15.23 -26.72 -12.11
CA LEU A 672 -14.75 -25.59 -12.90
C LEU A 672 -15.47 -25.48 -14.26
N ASP A 673 -15.58 -24.23 -14.79
CA ASP A 673 -16.33 -23.95 -16.02
C ASP A 673 -15.55 -24.32 -17.28
N ALA A 674 -14.21 -24.22 -17.23
CA ALA A 674 -13.31 -24.60 -18.30
C ALA A 674 -11.96 -25.01 -17.73
N TYR A 675 -11.28 -25.89 -18.45
CA TYR A 675 -9.92 -26.31 -18.13
C TYR A 675 -9.06 -26.54 -19.37
N CYS A 676 -7.76 -26.36 -19.23
CA CYS A 676 -6.79 -26.76 -20.24
C CYS A 676 -5.63 -27.50 -19.56
N ALA A 677 -5.32 -28.66 -20.09
CA ALA A 677 -4.23 -29.53 -19.67
C ALA A 677 -3.06 -29.43 -20.65
N GLU A 678 -1.88 -29.88 -20.23
CA GLU A 678 -0.65 -29.88 -21.04
C GLU A 678 -0.31 -28.48 -21.60
N ALA A 679 -0.73 -27.44 -20.89
CA ALA A 679 -0.61 -26.06 -21.31
C ALA A 679 0.83 -25.55 -21.12
N THR A 680 1.49 -25.20 -22.24
CA THR A 680 2.78 -24.47 -22.18
C THR A 680 2.59 -23.04 -21.67
N PRO A 681 3.65 -22.36 -21.18
CA PRO A 681 3.55 -20.96 -20.76
C PRO A 681 3.01 -20.05 -21.87
N GLU A 682 3.42 -20.28 -23.12
CA GLU A 682 2.96 -19.51 -24.28
C GLU A 682 1.45 -19.73 -24.53
N TYR A 683 0.97 -20.96 -24.36
CA TYR A 683 -0.45 -21.26 -24.50
C TYR A 683 -1.27 -20.61 -23.38
N LYS A 684 -0.80 -20.67 -22.13
CA LYS A 684 -1.45 -20.00 -21.00
C LYS A 684 -1.56 -18.49 -21.25
N LEU A 685 -0.50 -17.87 -21.77
CA LEU A 685 -0.48 -16.45 -22.14
C LEU A 685 -1.53 -16.15 -23.22
N ALA A 686 -1.52 -16.90 -24.33
CA ALA A 686 -2.47 -16.72 -25.41
C ALA A 686 -3.93 -16.93 -24.98
N TYR A 687 -4.17 -17.83 -24.01
CA TYR A 687 -5.50 -18.08 -23.45
C TYR A 687 -6.03 -16.84 -22.72
N VAL A 688 -5.23 -16.23 -21.84
CA VAL A 688 -5.58 -14.99 -21.11
C VAL A 688 -5.81 -13.86 -22.10
N GLU A 689 -4.90 -13.67 -23.08
CA GLU A 689 -5.08 -12.66 -24.13
C GLU A 689 -6.39 -12.84 -24.93
N ASN A 690 -6.77 -14.07 -25.22
CA ASN A 690 -8.00 -14.34 -25.95
C ASN A 690 -9.25 -13.95 -25.16
N LEU A 691 -9.28 -14.21 -23.83
CA LEU A 691 -10.36 -13.75 -22.97
C LEU A 691 -10.42 -12.21 -22.94
N GLN A 692 -9.28 -11.55 -22.84
CA GLN A 692 -9.18 -10.08 -22.87
C GLN A 692 -9.63 -9.47 -24.22
N LYS A 693 -9.28 -10.10 -25.35
CA LYS A 693 -9.75 -9.71 -26.70
C LYS A 693 -11.27 -9.80 -26.86
N GLN A 694 -11.93 -10.67 -26.08
CA GLN A 694 -13.40 -10.74 -25.99
C GLN A 694 -14.01 -9.63 -25.12
N GLY A 695 -13.20 -8.69 -24.60
CA GLY A 695 -13.64 -7.59 -23.74
C GLY A 695 -13.84 -7.96 -22.28
N ARG A 696 -13.32 -9.12 -21.84
CA ARG A 696 -13.49 -9.66 -20.50
C ARG A 696 -12.33 -9.24 -19.60
N LYS A 697 -12.61 -8.99 -18.34
CA LYS A 697 -11.62 -8.72 -17.32
C LYS A 697 -11.18 -10.00 -16.64
N VAL A 698 -9.88 -10.28 -16.71
CA VAL A 698 -9.28 -11.55 -16.28
C VAL A 698 -8.38 -11.34 -15.07
N MET A 699 -8.62 -12.14 -14.02
CA MET A 699 -7.70 -12.30 -12.91
C MET A 699 -6.95 -13.61 -13.03
N MET A 700 -5.61 -13.59 -12.94
CA MET A 700 -4.78 -14.81 -12.90
C MET A 700 -4.22 -15.02 -11.48
N ILE A 701 -4.35 -16.26 -10.99
CA ILE A 701 -3.85 -16.68 -9.68
C ILE A 701 -2.86 -17.81 -9.85
N GLY A 702 -1.66 -17.65 -9.35
CA GLY A 702 -0.59 -18.63 -9.50
C GLY A 702 0.51 -18.50 -8.43
N ASP A 703 1.46 -19.44 -8.46
CA ASP A 703 2.65 -19.43 -7.60
C ASP A 703 3.81 -18.61 -8.19
N GLY A 704 3.71 -18.23 -9.46
CA GLY A 704 4.59 -17.32 -10.18
C GLY A 704 5.99 -17.83 -10.53
N ILE A 705 6.32 -19.09 -10.21
CA ILE A 705 7.64 -19.63 -10.58
C ILE A 705 7.70 -19.85 -12.09
N ASN A 706 6.63 -20.41 -12.68
CA ASN A 706 6.54 -20.72 -14.10
C ASN A 706 5.62 -19.78 -14.88
N ASP A 707 4.75 -19.07 -14.20
CA ASP A 707 3.64 -18.30 -14.78
C ASP A 707 3.83 -16.77 -14.72
N ALA A 708 5.03 -16.28 -14.40
CA ALA A 708 5.31 -14.83 -14.31
C ALA A 708 4.88 -14.04 -15.57
N PRO A 709 5.08 -14.50 -16.82
CA PRO A 709 4.59 -13.79 -18.01
C PRO A 709 3.06 -13.75 -18.08
N VAL A 710 2.38 -14.83 -17.65
CA VAL A 710 0.91 -14.93 -17.68
C VAL A 710 0.30 -14.04 -16.61
N LEU A 711 0.91 -14.00 -15.41
CA LEU A 711 0.53 -13.08 -14.32
C LEU A 711 0.66 -11.62 -14.77
N ALA A 712 1.75 -11.26 -15.45
CA ALA A 712 1.98 -9.90 -15.94
C ALA A 712 0.97 -9.48 -17.04
N GLN A 713 0.42 -10.43 -17.82
CA GLN A 713 -0.56 -10.16 -18.87
C GLN A 713 -1.97 -9.97 -18.34
N ALA A 714 -2.34 -10.60 -17.24
CA ALA A 714 -3.67 -10.51 -16.66
C ALA A 714 -4.06 -9.06 -16.28
N ASP A 715 -5.36 -8.74 -16.27
CA ASP A 715 -5.84 -7.43 -15.80
C ASP A 715 -5.57 -7.24 -14.29
N VAL A 716 -5.58 -8.34 -13.54
CA VAL A 716 -5.12 -8.40 -12.15
C VAL A 716 -4.40 -9.74 -11.93
N SER A 717 -3.21 -9.68 -11.37
CA SER A 717 -2.44 -10.86 -10.96
C SER A 717 -2.47 -11.06 -9.46
N ALA A 718 -2.57 -12.33 -9.01
CA ALA A 718 -2.49 -12.68 -7.59
C ALA A 718 -1.46 -13.79 -7.35
N ALA A 719 -0.57 -13.54 -6.40
CA ALA A 719 0.41 -14.51 -5.92
C ALA A 719 -0.04 -15.10 -4.58
N VAL A 720 -0.02 -16.44 -4.47
CA VAL A 720 -0.35 -17.15 -3.23
C VAL A 720 0.83 -17.14 -2.23
N ALA A 721 0.57 -17.45 -0.96
CA ALA A 721 1.55 -17.39 0.12
C ALA A 721 2.83 -18.22 -0.10
N THR A 722 2.71 -19.32 -0.84
CA THR A 722 3.81 -20.24 -1.18
C THR A 722 4.63 -19.78 -2.39
N SER A 723 4.23 -18.66 -3.06
CA SER A 723 4.90 -18.19 -4.28
C SER A 723 6.35 -17.76 -4.03
N ALA A 724 7.15 -17.87 -5.10
CA ALA A 724 8.51 -17.33 -5.09
C ALA A 724 8.52 -15.80 -4.88
N ASP A 725 9.59 -15.28 -4.27
CA ASP A 725 9.72 -13.85 -3.96
C ASP A 725 9.61 -12.97 -5.22
N VAL A 726 10.15 -13.43 -6.36
CA VAL A 726 10.05 -12.72 -7.65
C VAL A 726 8.60 -12.57 -8.11
N ALA A 727 7.76 -13.59 -7.87
CA ALA A 727 6.34 -13.53 -8.23
C ALA A 727 5.56 -12.57 -7.33
N ARG A 728 5.90 -12.54 -6.04
CA ARG A 728 5.31 -11.60 -5.08
C ARG A 728 5.63 -10.15 -5.41
N ASP A 729 6.85 -9.87 -5.86
CA ASP A 729 7.29 -8.53 -6.23
C ASP A 729 6.58 -7.99 -7.48
N GLY A 730 6.19 -8.87 -8.40
CA GLY A 730 5.51 -8.53 -9.65
C GLY A 730 4.00 -8.59 -9.63
N ALA A 731 3.38 -9.24 -8.64
CA ALA A 731 1.94 -9.42 -8.58
C ALA A 731 1.20 -8.18 -8.07
N ASP A 732 -0.01 -7.95 -8.61
CA ASP A 732 -0.93 -6.89 -8.18
C ASP A 732 -1.53 -7.17 -6.81
N VAL A 733 -1.70 -8.43 -6.47
CA VAL A 733 -2.23 -8.92 -5.19
C VAL A 733 -1.30 -9.98 -4.64
N VAL A 734 -1.00 -9.92 -3.35
CA VAL A 734 -0.24 -10.94 -2.64
C VAL A 734 -1.07 -11.45 -1.48
N LEU A 735 -1.33 -12.76 -1.46
CA LEU A 735 -1.96 -13.45 -0.34
C LEU A 735 -0.88 -13.87 0.65
N LEU A 736 -1.03 -13.49 1.93
CA LEU A 736 -0.06 -13.81 2.98
C LEU A 736 -0.30 -15.16 3.65
N ASN A 737 -1.51 -15.69 3.52
CA ASN A 737 -1.94 -16.99 4.02
C ASN A 737 -2.32 -17.94 2.89
N ASP A 738 -2.46 -19.22 3.21
CA ASP A 738 -2.84 -20.27 2.27
C ASP A 738 -4.36 -20.48 2.14
N ASP A 739 -5.17 -19.76 2.92
CA ASP A 739 -6.62 -19.82 2.85
C ASP A 739 -7.16 -19.07 1.63
N LEU A 740 -7.68 -19.80 0.68
CA LEU A 740 -8.25 -19.25 -0.55
C LEU A 740 -9.60 -18.54 -0.32
N ASN A 741 -10.27 -18.75 0.82
CA ASN A 741 -11.53 -18.06 1.16
C ASN A 741 -11.38 -16.55 1.30
N VAL A 742 -10.16 -16.03 1.35
CA VAL A 742 -9.88 -14.58 1.30
C VAL A 742 -10.19 -13.96 -0.08
N LEU A 743 -10.21 -14.75 -1.17
CA LEU A 743 -10.48 -14.24 -2.53
C LEU A 743 -11.90 -13.69 -2.70
N PRO A 744 -12.98 -14.40 -2.32
CA PRO A 744 -14.34 -13.84 -2.33
C PRO A 744 -14.48 -12.60 -1.46
N VAL A 745 -13.83 -12.57 -0.29
CA VAL A 745 -13.81 -11.40 0.62
C VAL A 745 -13.17 -10.19 -0.05
N MET A 746 -12.04 -10.41 -0.73
CA MET A 746 -11.33 -9.37 -1.48
C MET A 746 -12.21 -8.79 -2.61
N MET A 747 -12.85 -9.65 -3.39
CA MET A 747 -13.70 -9.22 -4.50
C MET A 747 -14.94 -8.46 -4.02
N GLU A 748 -15.58 -8.93 -2.96
CA GLU A 748 -16.71 -8.22 -2.36
C GLU A 748 -16.27 -6.84 -1.80
N GLN A 749 -15.11 -6.78 -1.13
CA GLN A 749 -14.55 -5.51 -0.65
C GLN A 749 -14.24 -4.56 -1.82
N ALA A 750 -13.72 -5.05 -2.93
CA ALA A 750 -13.47 -4.27 -4.13
C ALA A 750 -14.77 -3.69 -4.73
N ARG A 751 -15.83 -4.50 -4.84
CA ARG A 751 -17.16 -4.08 -5.30
C ARG A 751 -17.76 -3.02 -4.37
N ARG A 752 -17.68 -3.22 -3.06
CA ARG A 752 -18.14 -2.23 -2.07
C ARG A 752 -17.36 -0.93 -2.16
N THR A 753 -16.05 -1.02 -2.39
CA THR A 753 -15.20 0.16 -2.55
C THR A 753 -15.63 0.95 -3.79
N HIS A 754 -15.84 0.28 -4.92
CA HIS A 754 -16.34 0.92 -6.14
C HIS A 754 -17.70 1.58 -5.94
N GLN A 755 -18.64 0.92 -5.25
CA GLN A 755 -19.95 1.48 -4.92
C GLN A 755 -19.84 2.73 -4.04
N ILE A 756 -19.00 2.70 -3.00
CA ILE A 756 -18.80 3.83 -2.09
C ILE A 756 -18.12 5.00 -2.81
N ILE A 757 -17.14 4.75 -3.67
CA ILE A 757 -16.54 5.78 -4.52
C ILE A 757 -17.61 6.44 -5.38
N ARG A 758 -18.44 5.65 -6.06
CA ARG A 758 -19.53 6.16 -6.89
C ARG A 758 -20.55 6.97 -6.10
N GLN A 759 -20.96 6.51 -4.92
CA GLN A 759 -21.86 7.24 -4.02
C GLN A 759 -21.24 8.59 -3.61
N ASN A 760 -19.99 8.60 -3.22
CA ASN A 760 -19.27 9.79 -2.78
C ASN A 760 -19.12 10.81 -3.91
N LEU A 761 -18.76 10.37 -5.11
CA LEU A 761 -18.66 11.23 -6.29
C LEU A 761 -20.02 11.81 -6.69
N THR A 762 -21.08 10.98 -6.68
CA THR A 762 -22.45 11.42 -6.96
C THR A 762 -22.91 12.45 -5.95
N TRP A 763 -22.68 12.21 -4.65
CA TRP A 763 -23.00 13.15 -3.58
C TRP A 763 -22.28 14.49 -3.74
N ALA A 764 -20.95 14.48 -3.95
CA ALA A 764 -20.15 15.68 -4.11
C ALA A 764 -20.60 16.51 -5.33
N SER A 765 -20.93 15.85 -6.44
CA SER A 765 -21.43 16.50 -7.65
C SER A 765 -22.81 17.09 -7.44
N ALA A 766 -23.73 16.35 -6.83
CA ALA A 766 -25.10 16.80 -6.54
C ALA A 766 -25.11 17.99 -5.58
N TYR A 767 -24.26 17.92 -4.53
CA TYR A 767 -24.10 19.04 -3.59
C TYR A 767 -23.70 20.33 -4.33
N ASN A 768 -22.65 20.29 -5.15
CA ASN A 768 -22.20 21.48 -5.88
C ASN A 768 -23.23 21.97 -6.89
N LEU A 769 -23.94 21.05 -7.57
CA LEU A 769 -25.01 21.41 -8.54
C LEU A 769 -26.16 22.19 -7.90
N VAL A 770 -26.48 21.91 -6.64
CA VAL A 770 -27.53 22.62 -5.89
C VAL A 770 -26.97 23.85 -5.18
N ALA A 771 -25.81 23.72 -4.55
CA ALA A 771 -25.26 24.75 -3.66
C ALA A 771 -24.77 26.00 -4.43
N VAL A 772 -24.16 25.81 -5.62
CA VAL A 772 -23.67 26.92 -6.47
C VAL A 772 -24.80 27.85 -6.93
N PRO A 773 -25.92 27.38 -7.52
CA PRO A 773 -27.03 28.25 -7.85
C PRO A 773 -27.62 28.97 -6.64
N LEU A 774 -27.79 28.29 -5.51
CA LEU A 774 -28.29 28.91 -4.29
C LEU A 774 -27.38 30.04 -3.80
N ALA A 775 -26.05 29.88 -3.91
CA ALA A 775 -25.11 30.95 -3.59
C ALA A 775 -25.19 32.10 -4.60
N VAL A 776 -25.24 31.84 -5.89
CA VAL A 776 -25.35 32.85 -6.96
C VAL A 776 -26.60 33.70 -6.79
N PHE A 777 -27.74 33.08 -6.39
CA PHE A 777 -29.00 33.80 -6.15
C PHE A 777 -29.09 34.47 -4.76
N GLY A 778 -28.00 34.41 -3.94
CA GLY A 778 -27.95 35.12 -2.66
C GLY A 778 -28.65 34.42 -1.48
N TYR A 779 -29.06 33.16 -1.65
CA TYR A 779 -29.76 32.41 -0.57
C TYR A 779 -28.81 31.83 0.50
N VAL A 780 -27.49 31.93 0.30
CA VAL A 780 -26.49 31.34 1.19
C VAL A 780 -25.55 32.39 1.75
N THR A 781 -25.41 32.42 3.06
CA THR A 781 -24.40 33.27 3.73
C THR A 781 -23.03 32.55 3.77
N PRO A 782 -21.89 33.28 3.86
CA PRO A 782 -20.55 32.67 3.88
C PRO A 782 -20.33 31.63 4.97
N TRP A 783 -20.87 31.80 6.16
CA TRP A 783 -20.73 30.82 7.25
C TRP A 783 -21.57 29.56 7.03
N ILE A 784 -22.78 29.70 6.44
CA ILE A 784 -23.62 28.53 6.01
C ILE A 784 -22.88 27.78 4.88
N ALA A 785 -22.25 28.51 3.94
CA ALA A 785 -21.41 27.90 2.90
C ALA A 785 -20.27 27.07 3.51
N ALA A 786 -19.54 27.60 4.51
CA ALA A 786 -18.47 26.89 5.20
C ALA A 786 -18.95 25.64 5.96
N LEU A 787 -20.09 25.75 6.65
CA LEU A 787 -20.72 24.62 7.34
C LEU A 787 -21.15 23.53 6.35
N GLY A 788 -21.84 23.90 5.29
CA GLY A 788 -22.34 22.97 4.26
C GLY A 788 -21.17 22.21 3.58
N MET A 789 -20.11 22.93 3.21
CA MET A 789 -18.91 22.34 2.63
C MET A 789 -18.24 21.36 3.61
N SER A 790 -18.07 21.76 4.88
CA SER A 790 -17.46 20.91 5.91
C SER A 790 -18.32 19.66 6.16
N PHE A 791 -19.64 19.80 6.22
CA PHE A 791 -20.55 18.68 6.38
C PHE A 791 -20.52 17.72 5.18
N SER A 792 -20.52 18.24 3.96
CA SER A 792 -20.40 17.44 2.74
C SER A 792 -19.10 16.61 2.74
N SER A 793 -17.97 17.20 3.11
CA SER A 793 -16.69 16.50 3.20
C SER A 793 -16.71 15.41 4.29
N LEU A 794 -17.31 15.69 5.46
CA LEU A 794 -17.45 14.71 6.54
C LEU A 794 -18.36 13.55 6.18
N LEU A 795 -19.43 13.76 5.42
CA LEU A 795 -20.29 12.68 4.92
C LEU A 795 -19.54 11.74 3.98
N VAL A 796 -18.82 12.28 3.00
CA VAL A 796 -17.99 11.52 2.06
C VAL A 796 -16.96 10.69 2.83
N LEU A 797 -16.33 11.28 3.80
CA LEU A 797 -15.33 10.65 4.64
C LEU A 797 -15.93 9.56 5.54
N GLY A 798 -17.05 9.86 6.22
CA GLY A 798 -17.78 8.89 7.03
C GLY A 798 -18.24 7.68 6.22
N ASN A 799 -18.70 7.90 4.97
CA ASN A 799 -19.07 6.81 4.07
C ASN A 799 -17.85 5.96 3.67
N ALA A 800 -16.68 6.57 3.40
CA ALA A 800 -15.44 5.87 3.10
C ALA A 800 -14.94 5.03 4.30
N LEU A 801 -15.07 5.53 5.53
CA LEU A 801 -14.67 4.80 6.75
C LEU A 801 -15.46 3.50 7.01
N ARG A 802 -16.61 3.31 6.36
CA ARG A 802 -17.35 2.04 6.39
C ARG A 802 -16.59 0.88 5.77
N LEU A 803 -15.56 1.18 4.96
CA LEU A 803 -14.67 0.20 4.34
C LEU A 803 -13.56 -0.33 5.28
N LEU A 804 -13.37 0.27 6.45
CA LEU A 804 -12.38 -0.21 7.43
C LEU A 804 -12.71 -1.60 8.01
N LYS A 805 -13.93 -2.08 7.80
CA LYS A 805 -14.36 -3.44 8.16
C LYS A 805 -14.68 -4.21 6.89
N THR A 806 -13.96 -5.28 6.66
CA THR A 806 -14.33 -6.30 5.68
C THR A 806 -15.60 -7.01 6.16
N LYS A 807 -16.50 -7.34 5.24
CA LYS A 807 -17.57 -8.30 5.55
C LYS A 807 -17.00 -9.68 5.23
N LYS A 808 -16.97 -10.57 6.19
CA LYS A 808 -16.80 -12.00 5.90
C LYS A 808 -17.93 -12.39 4.95
N ALA A 809 -17.56 -13.07 3.87
CA ALA A 809 -18.55 -13.70 3.00
C ALA A 809 -19.37 -14.69 3.89
N VAL A 810 -20.69 -14.48 3.96
CA VAL A 810 -21.62 -15.39 4.67
C VAL A 810 -21.88 -16.57 3.77
#